data_2991ee6ce5568888a456dcdc74d23ea1
#
_entry.id   2991ee6ce5568888a456dcdc74d23ea1
#
_cell.length_a   1.000
_cell.length_b   1.000
_cell.length_c   1.000
_cell.angle_alpha   90.00
_cell.angle_beta   90.00
_cell.angle_gamma   90.00
#
_symmetry.space_group_name_H-M   'P 1'
#
loop_
_entity.id
_entity.type
_entity.pdbx_description
1 polymer ?
#
loop_
_entity_poly.entity_id
_entity_poly.type
_entity_poly.pdbx_seq_one_letter_code
_entity_poly.pdbx_strand_id
1 'polypeptide(L)'
;MQTRLDTRKVFTYLFAFFIAFLASCSDHDDISGGGEPPASALAFRLDRGGQINAFYRQDKIAAHLLMRASTKPRLLVVFPAGNSGTGLWFGDTPQPVNWSQDTPIAPVTTQDAAGRPLYGTGVDVSADVSNLSIRQALLSSVRFLRDYNGGATVPSDIVVQPSVSDNVATWQRNRVDGAPGYALRVTVLDGGTVAADGTGRLMLQSPSGAPTLRLRVEAFSGETPLQPITRANLFTSAVNPDPQSQNVFEFLSFSDKLLAGSWQYDTYFGRDTLISVRMLMPVLQPDVIEAGLGSVLDRLSPDGKVAHEEGIGEFALIDNLKHGRPNDPTPTYDYKMIDGDYLLAPIMEDWLIEDPRGQARAAAYLAQKGDDGVTNGSRFVANLLRVARTAQPFAQQALAANLIRLRPGEIVGNWRDSTDGIGGGVYPYDVNVALVPAALRATSNFLARGLLDPYLSADQRAVLASAGAAADVWERAAPPYFQVAVTPNDARAKLAAYAPQAGVPAGMVPNTALQFDAIALDANGNPIPIMHSDGGFVLLFGNPSPALLARIVTDVMRPFPVGLVTDVGMLIANPAYADPTLWPRFTSSAYHGTVIWSWQQAMWVAGLDRQLARTDLPGDVRTLLTQARQQIWQVIANAKDMRLTEMWSWSYANGQYRTEAFGTRSTDVTEANAAQLWSTTYLAVRDPQLRAGKYWWEARAAGGDAPRRGSTAAAENAANGLNAVKGAAS
;
A
#
# COMPACT_ATOMS: atom_id res chain seq x y z
N MET A 1 -34.71 8.64 59.75
CA MET A 1 -36.07 9.07 59.34
C MET A 1 -36.14 8.70 57.85
N GLN A 2 -36.58 7.48 57.49
CA GLN A 2 -37.96 7.14 57.12
C GLN A 2 -38.47 8.09 56.02
N THR A 3 -38.89 7.69 54.87
CA THR A 3 -39.64 6.56 54.27
C THR A 3 -39.96 7.05 52.83
N ARG A 4 -40.21 6.37 51.83
CA ARG A 4 -40.82 5.14 51.34
C ARG A 4 -40.79 5.12 49.82
N LEU A 5 -40.53 3.97 49.31
CA LEU A 5 -41.08 3.29 48.15
C LEU A 5 -42.37 3.85 47.51
N ASP A 6 -42.47 3.82 46.18
CA ASP A 6 -43.61 3.11 45.57
C ASP A 6 -43.33 2.57 44.16
N THR A 7 -43.90 1.44 43.93
CA THR A 7 -43.77 0.44 42.86
C THR A 7 -44.85 0.56 41.79
N ARG A 8 -44.59 -0.11 40.64
CA ARG A 8 -45.53 -0.69 39.63
C ARG A 8 -45.77 0.10 38.35
N LYS A 9 -45.39 -0.46 37.19
CA LYS A 9 -46.21 -1.42 36.43
C LYS A 9 -45.40 -2.14 35.33
N VAL A 10 -45.49 -3.46 35.40
CA VAL A 10 -45.20 -4.47 34.39
C VAL A 10 -46.27 -4.43 33.30
N PHE A 11 -45.90 -4.58 32.03
CA PHE A 11 -46.79 -5.18 31.03
C PHE A 11 -45.98 -6.09 30.10
N THR A 12 -46.29 -7.37 30.23
CA THR A 12 -45.91 -8.54 29.45
C THR A 12 -46.77 -8.60 28.19
N TYR A 13 -46.17 -8.93 27.01
CA TYR A 13 -46.88 -9.69 25.99
C TYR A 13 -45.94 -10.77 25.40
N LEU A 14 -46.26 -12.00 25.77
CA LEU A 14 -45.92 -13.23 25.07
C LEU A 14 -46.77 -13.35 23.79
N PHE A 15 -46.14 -13.75 22.66
CA PHE A 15 -46.83 -14.55 21.66
C PHE A 15 -45.86 -15.62 21.12
N ALA A 16 -46.15 -16.85 21.49
CA ALA A 16 -45.57 -18.07 20.96
C ALA A 16 -46.36 -18.50 19.72
N PHE A 17 -45.67 -18.97 18.69
CA PHE A 17 -46.27 -19.88 17.73
C PHE A 17 -45.31 -21.04 17.46
N PHE A 18 -45.74 -22.21 17.85
CA PHE A 18 -45.22 -23.53 17.58
C PHE A 18 -45.73 -23.96 16.21
N ILE A 19 -44.84 -24.49 15.34
CA ILE A 19 -45.19 -25.56 14.40
C ILE A 19 -44.00 -26.48 14.31
N ALA A 20 -44.20 -27.70 14.76
CA ALA A 20 -43.34 -28.87 14.52
C ALA A 20 -43.90 -29.69 13.34
N PHE A 21 -43.04 -30.50 12.78
CA PHE A 21 -43.25 -31.78 12.05
C PHE A 21 -42.46 -31.79 10.73
N LEU A 22 -41.75 -32.81 10.28
CA LEU A 22 -41.63 -34.23 10.60
C LEU A 22 -40.28 -34.75 10.11
N ALA A 23 -39.75 -35.69 10.82
CA ALA A 23 -38.58 -36.47 10.41
C ALA A 23 -38.90 -37.40 9.26
N SER A 24 -37.99 -37.57 8.34
CA SER A 24 -37.89 -38.81 7.54
C SER A 24 -36.41 -39.14 7.35
N CYS A 25 -35.99 -40.24 7.95
CA CYS A 25 -34.71 -40.86 7.73
C CYS A 25 -34.64 -41.44 6.32
N SER A 26 -33.55 -41.17 5.62
CA SER A 26 -33.00 -42.11 4.65
C SER A 26 -31.49 -41.97 4.65
N ASP A 27 -30.83 -43.03 5.09
CA ASP A 27 -29.38 -43.21 4.99
C ASP A 27 -28.95 -43.20 3.53
N HIS A 28 -28.00 -42.32 3.22
CA HIS A 28 -27.01 -42.53 2.17
C HIS A 28 -25.73 -41.82 2.55
N ASP A 29 -24.72 -42.62 2.87
CA ASP A 29 -23.34 -42.20 3.00
C ASP A 29 -22.85 -41.66 1.67
N ASP A 30 -22.57 -40.34 1.63
CA ASP A 30 -21.69 -39.72 0.66
C ASP A 30 -20.78 -38.76 1.38
N ILE A 31 -19.54 -39.21 1.64
CA ILE A 31 -18.44 -38.41 2.18
C ILE A 31 -17.88 -37.59 1.02
N SER A 32 -18.42 -36.41 0.83
CA SER A 32 -17.77 -35.30 0.12
C SER A 32 -17.89 -34.02 0.95
N GLY A 33 -17.06 -33.92 2.00
CA GLY A 33 -17.03 -32.78 2.90
C GLY A 33 -16.24 -31.60 2.32
N GLY A 34 -16.75 -30.98 1.28
CA GLY A 34 -16.39 -29.61 0.89
C GLY A 34 -17.37 -28.64 1.55
N GLY A 35 -17.19 -28.34 2.85
CA GLY A 35 -18.00 -27.32 3.52
C GLY A 35 -17.71 -25.94 2.92
N GLU A 36 -18.75 -25.29 2.36
CA GLU A 36 -18.67 -23.87 2.04
C GLU A 36 -18.35 -23.07 3.31
N PRO A 37 -17.53 -22.02 3.20
CA PRO A 37 -17.28 -21.13 4.36
C PRO A 37 -18.61 -20.57 4.87
N PRO A 38 -18.75 -20.35 6.20
CA PRO A 38 -19.97 -19.80 6.77
C PRO A 38 -20.38 -18.52 6.04
N ALA A 39 -21.66 -18.29 5.84
CA ALA A 39 -22.20 -17.18 5.03
C ALA A 39 -21.77 -15.78 5.49
N SER A 40 -21.20 -15.65 6.69
CA SER A 40 -20.67 -14.40 7.25
C SER A 40 -19.14 -14.25 7.13
N ALA A 41 -18.42 -15.23 6.62
CA ALA A 41 -16.97 -15.17 6.48
C ALA A 41 -16.55 -14.41 5.22
N LEU A 42 -15.56 -13.53 5.33
CA LEU A 42 -14.85 -12.97 4.19
C LEU A 42 -13.75 -13.95 3.77
N ALA A 43 -13.90 -14.55 2.59
CA ALA A 43 -12.89 -15.44 2.02
C ALA A 43 -12.71 -15.13 0.53
N PHE A 44 -11.46 -14.93 0.10
CA PHE A 44 -11.15 -14.68 -1.30
C PHE A 44 -9.69 -15.04 -1.60
N ARG A 45 -9.35 -15.08 -2.89
CA ARG A 45 -8.03 -15.46 -3.36
C ARG A 45 -7.52 -14.53 -4.46
N LEU A 46 -6.22 -14.22 -4.42
CA LEU A 46 -5.49 -13.44 -5.41
C LEU A 46 -4.21 -14.17 -5.80
N ASP A 47 -4.18 -14.74 -6.99
CA ASP A 47 -2.99 -15.47 -7.47
C ASP A 47 -2.21 -14.57 -8.42
N ARG A 48 -0.91 -14.45 -8.18
CA ARG A 48 -0.02 -13.58 -8.96
C ARG A 48 1.38 -14.18 -9.03
N GLY A 49 1.95 -14.24 -10.23
CA GLY A 49 3.36 -14.56 -10.44
C GLY A 49 3.85 -15.86 -9.80
N GLY A 50 3.03 -16.93 -9.81
CA GLY A 50 3.34 -18.19 -9.14
C GLY A 50 3.13 -18.17 -7.63
N GLN A 51 2.44 -17.16 -7.12
CA GLN A 51 2.04 -17.05 -5.71
C GLN A 51 0.55 -17.29 -5.58
N ILE A 52 0.17 -18.11 -4.60
CA ILE A 52 -1.20 -18.26 -4.11
C ILE A 52 -1.33 -17.40 -2.86
N ASN A 53 -2.28 -16.45 -2.89
CA ASN A 53 -2.61 -15.57 -1.78
C ASN A 53 -4.08 -15.78 -1.43
N ALA A 54 -4.35 -16.46 -0.31
CA ALA A 54 -5.69 -16.73 0.17
C ALA A 54 -5.94 -15.97 1.48
N PHE A 55 -7.04 -15.24 1.52
CA PHE A 55 -7.43 -14.36 2.62
C PHE A 55 -8.67 -14.92 3.29
N TYR A 56 -8.68 -14.88 4.62
CA TYR A 56 -9.81 -15.30 5.44
C TYR A 56 -10.01 -14.34 6.59
N ARG A 57 -11.28 -13.95 6.85
CA ARG A 57 -11.65 -13.16 8.03
C ARG A 57 -13.02 -13.57 8.54
N GLN A 58 -13.10 -13.94 9.80
CA GLN A 58 -14.34 -14.20 10.52
C GLN A 58 -14.12 -13.97 12.02
N ASP A 59 -14.98 -13.19 12.64
CA ASP A 59 -14.95 -12.88 14.07
C ASP A 59 -13.56 -12.39 14.53
N LYS A 60 -12.90 -13.16 15.41
CA LYS A 60 -11.57 -12.84 15.97
C LYS A 60 -10.41 -13.25 15.07
N ILE A 61 -10.67 -13.90 13.96
CA ILE A 61 -9.65 -14.48 13.09
C ILE A 61 -9.59 -13.68 11.79
N ALA A 62 -8.44 -13.11 11.50
CA ALA A 62 -8.09 -12.61 10.20
C ALA A 62 -6.72 -13.17 9.83
N ALA A 63 -6.59 -13.77 8.64
CA ALA A 63 -5.36 -14.41 8.21
C ALA A 63 -5.16 -14.31 6.70
N HIS A 64 -3.90 -14.21 6.29
CA HIS A 64 -3.46 -14.34 4.91
C HIS A 64 -2.51 -15.53 4.79
N LEU A 65 -2.90 -16.52 3.99
CA LEU A 65 -2.05 -17.62 3.57
C LEU A 65 -1.34 -17.24 2.27
N LEU A 66 -0.02 -17.36 2.26
CA LEU A 66 0.81 -17.21 1.07
C LEU A 66 1.62 -18.48 0.82
N MET A 67 1.55 -19.02 -0.41
CA MET A 67 2.42 -20.08 -0.90
C MET A 67 3.11 -19.61 -2.16
N ARG A 68 4.44 -19.71 -2.21
CA ARG A 68 5.22 -19.31 -3.37
C ARG A 68 5.74 -20.52 -4.14
N ALA A 69 5.37 -20.61 -5.41
CA ALA A 69 5.98 -21.53 -6.36
C ALA A 69 7.38 -21.06 -6.74
N SER A 70 8.40 -21.83 -6.38
CA SER A 70 9.81 -21.53 -6.72
C SER A 70 10.73 -22.70 -6.40
N THR A 71 12.01 -22.59 -6.78
CA THR A 71 13.09 -23.48 -6.32
C THR A 71 13.48 -23.26 -4.86
N LYS A 72 12.96 -22.19 -4.23
CA LYS A 72 13.06 -21.86 -2.79
C LYS A 72 11.65 -21.75 -2.22
N PRO A 73 10.90 -22.88 -2.14
CA PRO A 73 9.51 -22.84 -1.76
C PRO A 73 9.34 -22.37 -0.32
N ARG A 74 8.23 -21.66 -0.06
CA ARG A 74 7.82 -21.23 1.28
C ARG A 74 6.32 -21.16 1.42
N LEU A 75 5.87 -21.25 2.66
CA LEU A 75 4.49 -21.11 3.08
C LEU A 75 4.44 -20.17 4.30
N LEU A 76 3.63 -19.14 4.23
CA LEU A 76 3.44 -18.18 5.31
C LEU A 76 1.95 -18.11 5.67
N VAL A 77 1.65 -17.97 6.96
CA VAL A 77 0.32 -17.55 7.44
C VAL A 77 0.54 -16.35 8.34
N VAL A 78 0.01 -15.20 7.95
CA VAL A 78 0.16 -13.95 8.72
C VAL A 78 -1.19 -13.48 9.25
N PHE A 79 -1.13 -12.77 10.38
CA PHE A 79 -2.29 -12.30 11.13
C PHE A 79 -2.13 -10.80 11.42
N PRO A 80 -3.14 -9.95 11.11
CA PRO A 80 -3.16 -8.55 11.54
C PRO A 80 -3.02 -8.37 13.06
N ALA A 81 -3.54 -9.32 13.83
CA ALA A 81 -3.39 -9.33 15.28
C ALA A 81 -1.90 -9.34 15.68
N GLY A 82 -1.45 -8.29 16.38
CA GLY A 82 -0.06 -8.13 16.79
C GLY A 82 0.94 -8.01 15.63
N ASN A 83 0.51 -7.83 14.39
CA ASN A 83 1.35 -7.94 13.19
C ASN A 83 2.20 -9.20 13.25
N SER A 84 1.54 -10.35 13.42
CA SER A 84 2.16 -11.64 13.73
C SER A 84 2.04 -12.65 12.60
N GLY A 85 2.80 -13.72 12.65
CA GLY A 85 2.71 -14.76 11.64
C GLY A 85 3.54 -16.00 11.94
N THR A 86 3.33 -16.99 11.12
CA THR A 86 4.12 -18.22 11.07
C THR A 86 4.62 -18.43 9.65
N GLY A 87 5.86 -18.89 9.51
CA GLY A 87 6.46 -19.14 8.22
C GLY A 87 7.25 -20.44 8.19
N LEU A 88 7.14 -21.15 7.07
CA LEU A 88 7.96 -22.28 6.70
C LEU A 88 8.78 -21.96 5.45
N TRP A 89 10.07 -22.01 5.57
CA TRP A 89 11.02 -21.99 4.45
C TRP A 89 11.56 -23.39 4.26
N PHE A 90 11.41 -23.90 3.05
CA PHE A 90 11.89 -25.24 2.71
C PHE A 90 13.31 -25.20 2.14
N GLY A 91 13.94 -26.36 2.03
CA GLY A 91 15.20 -26.54 1.33
C GLY A 91 15.08 -26.21 -0.15
N ASP A 92 16.19 -25.84 -0.77
CA ASP A 92 16.25 -25.56 -2.19
C ASP A 92 15.94 -26.84 -2.99
N THR A 93 15.17 -26.70 -4.07
CA THR A 93 14.76 -27.82 -4.95
C THR A 93 15.33 -27.63 -6.35
N PRO A 94 15.62 -28.74 -7.09
CA PRO A 94 16.16 -28.64 -8.45
C PRO A 94 15.22 -28.00 -9.47
N GLN A 95 13.91 -28.13 -9.23
CA GLN A 95 12.82 -27.55 -10.04
C GLN A 95 11.91 -26.74 -9.16
N PRO A 96 11.22 -25.73 -9.69
CA PRO A 96 10.20 -25.00 -8.95
C PRO A 96 9.13 -25.95 -8.41
N VAL A 97 8.78 -25.80 -7.13
CA VAL A 97 7.66 -26.51 -6.49
C VAL A 97 6.40 -25.69 -6.71
N ASN A 98 5.37 -26.28 -7.29
CA ASN A 98 4.06 -25.67 -7.44
C ASN A 98 3.14 -26.10 -6.33
N TRP A 99 2.33 -25.17 -5.86
CA TRP A 99 1.38 -25.39 -4.77
C TRP A 99 -0.06 -25.39 -5.27
N SER A 100 -0.93 -26.13 -4.59
CA SER A 100 -2.38 -25.98 -4.67
C SER A 100 -2.97 -25.85 -3.28
N GLN A 101 -4.07 -25.14 -3.18
CA GLN A 101 -4.93 -25.09 -2.01
C GLN A 101 -6.05 -26.10 -2.24
N ASP A 102 -6.12 -27.14 -1.42
CA ASP A 102 -7.03 -28.27 -1.61
C ASP A 102 -8.38 -28.08 -0.90
N THR A 103 -8.37 -27.34 0.23
CA THR A 103 -9.58 -27.01 0.99
C THR A 103 -9.69 -25.50 1.21
N PRO A 104 -10.90 -24.96 1.41
CA PRO A 104 -11.07 -23.60 1.92
C PRO A 104 -10.33 -23.42 3.25
N ILE A 105 -9.88 -22.19 3.52
CA ILE A 105 -9.37 -21.83 4.85
C ILE A 105 -10.53 -21.92 5.85
N ALA A 106 -10.32 -22.63 6.97
CA ALA A 106 -11.26 -22.76 8.05
C ALA A 106 -10.72 -22.19 9.36
N PRO A 107 -11.56 -21.61 10.23
CA PRO A 107 -11.14 -21.16 11.55
C PRO A 107 -10.81 -22.36 12.44
N VAL A 108 -9.72 -22.26 13.19
CA VAL A 108 -9.32 -23.25 14.19
C VAL A 108 -8.89 -22.53 15.47
N THR A 109 -9.03 -23.21 16.59
CA THR A 109 -8.58 -22.73 17.90
C THR A 109 -7.78 -23.79 18.61
N THR A 110 -6.80 -23.37 19.40
CA THR A 110 -6.03 -24.24 20.27
C THR A 110 -5.71 -23.51 21.59
N GLN A 111 -4.94 -24.13 22.45
CA GLN A 111 -4.48 -23.51 23.69
C GLN A 111 -2.97 -23.64 23.80
N ASP A 112 -2.35 -22.67 24.47
CA ASP A 112 -0.95 -22.79 24.87
C ASP A 112 -0.80 -23.73 26.08
N ALA A 113 0.44 -23.94 26.53
CA ALA A 113 0.74 -24.81 27.65
C ALA A 113 0.12 -24.36 28.99
N ALA A 114 -0.31 -23.10 29.09
CA ALA A 114 -1.00 -22.52 30.25
C ALA A 114 -2.54 -22.54 30.10
N GLY A 115 -3.08 -23.16 29.05
CA GLY A 115 -4.52 -23.23 28.78
C GLY A 115 -5.11 -21.95 28.20
N ARG A 116 -4.30 -20.98 27.76
CA ARG A 116 -4.76 -19.72 27.17
C ARG A 116 -5.09 -19.89 25.68
N PRO A 117 -6.18 -19.28 25.18
CA PRO A 117 -6.63 -19.52 23.80
C PRO A 117 -5.68 -18.92 22.77
N LEU A 118 -5.45 -19.67 21.68
CA LEU A 118 -4.81 -19.22 20.46
C LEU A 118 -5.82 -19.35 19.32
N TYR A 119 -5.94 -18.32 18.50
CA TYR A 119 -6.85 -18.26 17.36
C TYR A 119 -6.08 -18.40 16.04
N GLY A 120 -6.64 -19.13 15.09
CA GLY A 120 -5.91 -19.38 13.86
C GLY A 120 -6.73 -19.95 12.73
N THR A 121 -6.03 -20.42 11.72
CA THR A 121 -6.63 -21.01 10.51
C THR A 121 -5.99 -22.34 10.18
N GLY A 122 -6.81 -23.26 9.63
CA GLY A 122 -6.40 -24.55 9.08
C GLY A 122 -6.75 -24.65 7.60
N VAL A 123 -5.88 -25.30 6.84
CA VAL A 123 -6.04 -25.50 5.39
C VAL A 123 -5.29 -26.76 4.95
N ASP A 124 -5.83 -27.50 3.98
CA ASP A 124 -5.10 -28.53 3.30
C ASP A 124 -4.51 -27.98 2.00
N VAL A 125 -3.23 -28.30 1.76
CA VAL A 125 -2.46 -27.84 0.60
C VAL A 125 -1.67 -29.00 0.00
N SER A 126 -1.37 -28.92 -1.29
CA SER A 126 -0.54 -29.88 -1.98
C SER A 126 0.66 -29.23 -2.66
N ALA A 127 1.79 -29.94 -2.67
CA ALA A 127 2.98 -29.60 -3.44
C ALA A 127 3.23 -30.72 -4.49
N ASP A 128 3.65 -30.35 -5.69
CA ASP A 128 3.92 -31.28 -6.82
C ASP A 128 5.26 -32.03 -6.70
N VAL A 129 5.64 -32.35 -5.49
CA VAL A 129 6.84 -33.11 -5.13
C VAL A 129 6.51 -34.16 -4.09
N SER A 130 7.31 -35.23 -4.03
CA SER A 130 7.08 -36.32 -3.05
C SER A 130 7.62 -36.00 -1.65
N ASN A 131 8.51 -35.01 -1.52
CA ASN A 131 9.10 -34.64 -0.24
C ASN A 131 9.60 -33.20 -0.23
N LEU A 132 9.64 -32.59 0.96
CA LEU A 132 10.25 -31.27 1.22
C LEU A 132 10.97 -31.30 2.57
N SER A 133 12.22 -30.81 2.62
CA SER A 133 12.90 -30.60 3.89
C SER A 133 12.58 -29.19 4.42
N ILE A 134 12.32 -29.06 5.73
CA ILE A 134 12.11 -27.77 6.38
C ILE A 134 13.47 -27.18 6.74
N ARG A 135 13.83 -26.05 6.10
CA ARG A 135 15.05 -25.30 6.42
C ARG A 135 14.88 -24.47 7.68
N GLN A 136 13.74 -23.79 7.82
CA GLN A 136 13.42 -22.93 8.93
C GLN A 136 11.93 -22.81 9.14
N ALA A 137 11.51 -22.88 10.39
CA ALA A 137 10.20 -22.43 10.83
C ALA A 137 10.37 -21.18 11.72
N LEU A 138 9.56 -20.14 11.50
CA LEU A 138 9.53 -18.92 12.31
C LEU A 138 8.11 -18.64 12.75
N LEU A 139 7.96 -18.30 14.02
CA LEU A 139 6.71 -17.95 14.65
C LEU A 139 6.93 -16.69 15.46
N SER A 140 6.55 -15.53 14.94
CA SER A 140 6.78 -14.22 15.58
C SER A 140 6.09 -13.09 14.82
N SER A 141 6.57 -11.86 14.99
CA SER A 141 6.12 -10.71 14.19
C SER A 141 6.45 -10.88 12.70
N VAL A 142 5.56 -10.39 11.84
CA VAL A 142 5.75 -10.28 10.39
C VAL A 142 7.08 -9.59 10.03
N ARG A 143 7.52 -8.62 10.83
CA ARG A 143 8.80 -7.94 10.60
C ARG A 143 9.99 -8.89 10.62
N PHE A 144 10.05 -9.83 11.56
CA PHE A 144 11.11 -10.85 11.60
C PHE A 144 10.98 -11.86 10.47
N LEU A 145 9.75 -12.20 10.06
CA LEU A 145 9.52 -13.06 8.89
C LEU A 145 10.03 -12.36 7.61
N ARG A 146 9.74 -11.07 7.46
CA ARG A 146 10.18 -10.24 6.33
C ARG A 146 11.71 -10.12 6.29
N ASP A 147 12.33 -9.81 7.42
CA ASP A 147 13.78 -9.66 7.52
C ASP A 147 14.50 -10.97 7.22
N TYR A 148 14.01 -12.11 7.75
CA TYR A 148 14.55 -13.43 7.42
C TYR A 148 14.37 -13.76 5.93
N ASN A 149 13.24 -13.43 5.34
CA ASN A 149 13.00 -13.61 3.91
C ASN A 149 14.00 -12.79 3.07
N GLY A 150 14.43 -11.62 3.54
CA GLY A 150 15.49 -10.79 2.98
C GLY A 150 16.91 -11.24 3.30
N GLY A 151 17.10 -12.36 4.01
CA GLY A 151 18.41 -12.95 4.31
C GLY A 151 19.01 -12.56 5.66
N ALA A 152 18.27 -11.85 6.52
CA ALA A 152 18.72 -11.53 7.87
C ALA A 152 18.76 -12.78 8.78
N THR A 153 19.58 -12.72 9.83
CA THR A 153 19.62 -13.75 10.86
C THR A 153 18.43 -13.60 11.80
N VAL A 154 17.90 -14.74 12.25
CA VAL A 154 16.81 -14.79 13.22
C VAL A 154 17.34 -14.51 14.62
N PRO A 155 16.69 -13.64 15.43
CA PRO A 155 17.00 -13.52 16.85
C PRO A 155 16.86 -14.86 17.58
N SER A 156 17.81 -15.22 18.43
CA SER A 156 17.82 -16.51 19.16
C SER A 156 16.57 -16.72 20.01
N ASP A 157 16.04 -15.63 20.56
CA ASP A 157 14.90 -15.64 21.50
C ASP A 157 13.58 -16.07 20.88
N ILE A 158 13.47 -16.04 19.54
CA ILE A 158 12.28 -16.46 18.79
C ILE A 158 12.45 -17.79 18.06
N VAL A 159 13.61 -18.44 18.19
CA VAL A 159 13.84 -19.76 17.61
C VAL A 159 13.19 -20.84 18.49
N VAL A 160 12.40 -21.73 17.89
CA VAL A 160 11.76 -22.86 18.56
C VAL A 160 12.02 -24.14 17.82
N GLN A 161 12.27 -25.23 18.57
CA GLN A 161 12.42 -26.56 17.99
C GLN A 161 11.04 -27.24 17.91
N PRO A 162 10.79 -28.02 16.87
CA PRO A 162 9.55 -28.75 16.73
C PRO A 162 9.49 -29.97 17.66
N SER A 163 8.29 -30.33 18.09
CA SER A 163 7.97 -31.69 18.54
C SER A 163 7.41 -32.49 17.36
N VAL A 164 7.79 -33.74 17.23
CA VAL A 164 7.33 -34.63 16.16
C VAL A 164 6.64 -35.82 16.78
N SER A 165 5.43 -36.13 16.33
CA SER A 165 4.68 -37.34 16.68
C SER A 165 4.04 -37.89 15.42
N ASP A 166 4.40 -39.12 15.04
CA ASP A 166 3.95 -39.80 13.83
C ASP A 166 4.16 -38.96 12.55
N ASN A 167 3.07 -38.49 11.95
CA ASN A 167 3.07 -37.67 10.75
C ASN A 167 2.85 -36.17 11.02
N VAL A 168 3.01 -35.72 12.28
CA VAL A 168 2.76 -34.34 12.71
C VAL A 168 4.02 -33.69 13.25
N ALA A 169 4.35 -32.50 12.75
CA ALA A 169 5.34 -31.62 13.33
C ALA A 169 4.64 -30.39 13.93
N THR A 170 4.97 -30.05 15.19
CA THR A 170 4.38 -28.92 15.91
C THR A 170 5.46 -28.02 16.46
N TRP A 171 5.39 -26.73 16.13
CA TRP A 171 6.16 -25.65 16.76
C TRP A 171 5.21 -24.84 17.61
N GLN A 172 5.58 -24.57 18.85
CA GLN A 172 4.78 -23.75 19.77
C GLN A 172 5.68 -23.02 20.74
N ARG A 173 5.42 -21.76 20.96
CA ARG A 173 6.13 -20.91 21.91
C ARG A 173 5.25 -19.79 22.42
N ASN A 174 5.51 -19.33 23.65
CA ASN A 174 4.96 -18.07 24.13
C ASN A 174 5.74 -16.89 23.53
N ARG A 175 5.17 -15.69 23.60
CA ARG A 175 5.89 -14.44 23.35
C ARG A 175 7.06 -14.32 24.35
N VAL A 176 8.03 -13.47 24.02
CA VAL A 176 9.23 -13.27 24.87
C VAL A 176 8.90 -12.72 26.27
N ASP A 177 7.75 -12.07 26.46
CA ASP A 177 7.23 -11.59 27.73
C ASP A 177 6.38 -12.63 28.49
N GLY A 178 6.26 -13.85 27.97
CA GLY A 178 5.44 -14.92 28.54
C GLY A 178 3.93 -14.83 28.23
N ALA A 179 3.48 -13.82 27.50
CA ALA A 179 2.10 -13.74 27.02
C ALA A 179 1.77 -14.89 26.03
N PRO A 180 0.46 -15.13 25.68
CA PRO A 180 0.10 -16.08 24.64
C PRO A 180 0.87 -15.75 23.35
N GLY A 181 1.50 -16.77 22.76
CA GLY A 181 2.36 -16.58 21.60
C GLY A 181 1.79 -17.23 20.34
N TYR A 182 2.53 -18.15 19.76
CA TYR A 182 2.25 -18.65 18.43
C TYR A 182 2.38 -20.17 18.37
N ALA A 183 1.59 -20.82 17.51
CA ALA A 183 1.74 -22.22 17.18
C ALA A 183 1.61 -22.46 15.67
N LEU A 184 2.34 -23.44 15.19
CA LEU A 184 2.27 -23.96 13.83
C LEU A 184 2.26 -25.48 13.89
N ARG A 185 1.27 -26.11 13.26
CA ARG A 185 1.17 -27.56 13.14
C ARG A 185 1.12 -27.93 11.68
N VAL A 186 1.95 -28.88 11.29
CA VAL A 186 1.99 -29.44 9.94
C VAL A 186 1.79 -30.95 10.04
N THR A 187 0.72 -31.40 9.43
CA THR A 187 0.40 -32.86 9.32
C THR A 187 0.62 -33.29 7.89
N VAL A 188 1.41 -34.33 7.67
CA VAL A 188 1.53 -34.99 6.37
C VAL A 188 0.34 -35.94 6.22
N LEU A 189 -0.48 -35.71 5.19
CA LEU A 189 -1.72 -36.46 4.96
C LEU A 189 -1.47 -37.79 4.23
N ASP A 190 -2.53 -38.55 4.05
CA ASP A 190 -2.60 -39.79 3.23
C ASP A 190 -1.63 -40.90 3.66
N GLY A 191 -1.18 -40.91 4.92
CA GLY A 191 -0.23 -41.89 5.44
C GLY A 191 1.24 -41.55 5.16
N GLY A 192 1.53 -40.27 4.83
CA GLY A 192 2.91 -39.78 4.74
C GLY A 192 3.56 -39.65 6.12
N THR A 193 4.83 -39.24 6.16
CA THR A 193 5.66 -39.23 7.38
C THR A 193 6.38 -37.91 7.60
N VAL A 194 6.71 -37.64 8.86
CA VAL A 194 7.64 -36.62 9.28
C VAL A 194 8.84 -37.27 9.97
N ALA A 195 10.05 -37.03 9.49
CA ALA A 195 11.26 -37.62 10.08
C ALA A 195 12.42 -36.62 10.02
N ALA A 196 13.38 -36.75 10.93
CA ALA A 196 14.65 -36.00 10.80
C ALA A 196 15.44 -36.57 9.61
N ASP A 197 15.96 -35.65 8.75
CA ASP A 197 16.92 -36.06 7.73
C ASP A 197 18.31 -36.25 8.37
N GLY A 198 19.27 -36.77 7.60
CA GLY A 198 20.63 -37.02 8.09
C GLY A 198 21.39 -35.76 8.55
N THR A 199 20.84 -34.55 8.35
CA THR A 199 21.39 -33.25 8.77
C THR A 199 20.70 -32.65 9.99
N GLY A 200 19.68 -33.35 10.54
CA GLY A 200 18.87 -32.87 11.67
C GLY A 200 17.73 -31.94 11.28
N ARG A 201 17.46 -31.74 9.98
CA ARG A 201 16.27 -31.04 9.49
C ARG A 201 15.09 -31.98 9.41
N LEU A 202 13.87 -31.44 9.49
CA LEU A 202 12.66 -32.24 9.26
C LEU A 202 12.42 -32.43 7.76
N MET A 203 12.19 -33.65 7.37
CA MET A 203 11.72 -34.09 6.07
C MET A 203 10.24 -34.44 6.15
N LEU A 204 9.43 -33.78 5.34
CA LEU A 204 8.04 -34.13 5.08
C LEU A 204 8.02 -35.02 3.85
N GLN A 205 7.42 -36.19 3.94
CA GLN A 205 7.43 -37.19 2.85
C GLN A 205 6.05 -37.79 2.63
N SER A 206 5.62 -37.78 1.38
CA SER A 206 4.40 -38.50 0.96
C SER A 206 4.56 -40.02 1.08
N PRO A 207 3.47 -40.81 1.06
CA PRO A 207 3.53 -42.25 0.99
C PRO A 207 4.36 -42.72 -0.20
N SER A 208 4.97 -43.92 -0.07
CA SER A 208 5.80 -44.49 -1.13
C SER A 208 5.05 -44.57 -2.46
N GLY A 209 5.65 -43.99 -3.50
CA GLY A 209 5.11 -43.96 -4.86
C GLY A 209 4.14 -42.79 -5.14
N ALA A 210 3.75 -41.98 -4.15
CA ALA A 210 2.92 -40.81 -4.39
C ALA A 210 3.80 -39.61 -4.88
N PRO A 211 3.48 -38.99 -6.02
CA PRO A 211 4.27 -37.88 -6.57
C PRO A 211 3.97 -36.54 -5.90
N THR A 212 2.90 -36.46 -5.10
CA THR A 212 2.38 -35.20 -4.49
C THR A 212 2.46 -35.32 -2.98
N LEU A 213 3.00 -34.29 -2.34
CA LEU A 213 3.01 -34.14 -0.90
C LEU A 213 1.79 -33.33 -0.48
N ARG A 214 0.89 -33.94 0.31
CA ARG A 214 -0.30 -33.29 0.86
C ARG A 214 -0.12 -32.97 2.32
N LEU A 215 -0.42 -31.74 2.70
CA LEU A 215 -0.20 -31.22 4.05
C LEU A 215 -1.48 -30.57 4.58
N ARG A 216 -1.80 -30.82 5.84
CA ARG A 216 -2.66 -29.93 6.62
C ARG A 216 -1.77 -28.95 7.38
N VAL A 217 -2.02 -27.66 7.20
CA VAL A 217 -1.31 -26.59 7.87
C VAL A 217 -2.28 -25.84 8.78
N GLU A 218 -1.96 -25.81 10.07
CA GLU A 218 -2.73 -25.07 11.07
C GLU A 218 -1.78 -24.05 11.73
N ALA A 219 -2.13 -22.77 11.63
CA ALA A 219 -1.34 -21.68 12.17
C ALA A 219 -2.16 -20.87 13.17
N PHE A 220 -1.54 -20.43 14.28
CA PHE A 220 -2.24 -19.81 15.39
C PHE A 220 -1.45 -18.60 15.92
N SER A 221 -2.20 -17.59 16.39
CA SER A 221 -1.69 -16.43 17.11
C SER A 221 -2.46 -16.23 18.40
N GLY A 222 -1.75 -15.87 19.47
CA GLY A 222 -2.31 -15.47 20.76
C GLY A 222 -2.36 -13.95 20.94
N GLU A 223 -2.03 -13.18 19.90
CA GLU A 223 -2.11 -11.73 19.92
C GLU A 223 -3.57 -11.26 19.97
N THR A 224 -3.79 -10.06 20.50
CA THR A 224 -5.13 -9.48 20.62
C THR A 224 -5.74 -9.25 19.23
N PRO A 225 -6.91 -9.83 18.92
CA PRO A 225 -7.59 -9.60 17.66
C PRO A 225 -7.97 -8.13 17.46
N LEU A 226 -7.83 -7.62 16.24
CA LEU A 226 -8.33 -6.31 15.87
C LEU A 226 -9.85 -6.36 15.63
N GLN A 227 -10.53 -5.22 15.83
CA GLN A 227 -11.95 -5.09 15.58
C GLN A 227 -12.21 -4.75 14.10
N PRO A 228 -12.78 -5.67 13.28
CA PRO A 228 -12.97 -5.43 11.86
C PRO A 228 -14.12 -4.47 11.58
N ILE A 229 -13.97 -3.64 10.54
CA ILE A 229 -15.08 -2.91 9.95
C ILE A 229 -15.71 -3.80 8.86
N THR A 230 -17.03 -4.00 8.97
CA THR A 230 -17.76 -4.85 8.00
C THR A 230 -18.12 -4.06 6.74
N ARG A 231 -18.35 -4.76 5.62
CA ARG A 231 -18.70 -4.18 4.32
C ARG A 231 -19.83 -3.14 4.40
N ALA A 232 -20.86 -3.41 5.18
CA ALA A 232 -22.00 -2.53 5.32
C ALA A 232 -21.64 -1.13 5.88
N ASN A 233 -20.55 -1.05 6.65
CA ASN A 233 -20.06 0.16 7.29
C ASN A 233 -18.88 0.81 6.57
N LEU A 234 -18.37 0.22 5.46
CA LEU A 234 -17.20 0.72 4.76
C LEU A 234 -17.53 1.77 3.70
N PHE A 235 -18.55 1.50 2.88
CA PHE A 235 -18.75 2.23 1.62
C PHE A 235 -20.09 2.94 1.55
N THR A 236 -20.09 4.07 0.84
CA THR A 236 -21.32 4.70 0.34
C THR A 236 -21.82 3.97 -0.92
N SER A 237 -23.04 4.27 -1.37
CA SER A 237 -23.58 3.75 -2.62
C SER A 237 -22.78 4.18 -3.87
N ALA A 238 -21.88 5.13 -3.72
CA ALA A 238 -21.02 5.63 -4.80
C ALA A 238 -19.81 4.73 -5.08
N VAL A 239 -19.53 3.70 -4.28
CA VAL A 239 -18.40 2.81 -4.47
C VAL A 239 -18.47 2.04 -5.78
N ASN A 240 -17.32 1.83 -6.41
CA ASN A 240 -17.21 0.93 -7.53
C ASN A 240 -17.56 -0.51 -7.10
N PRO A 241 -18.48 -1.21 -7.79
CA PRO A 241 -18.92 -2.57 -7.42
C PRO A 241 -17.91 -3.68 -7.74
N ASP A 242 -16.63 -3.38 -7.94
CA ASP A 242 -15.59 -4.40 -8.13
C ASP A 242 -15.41 -5.25 -6.86
N PRO A 243 -15.85 -6.53 -6.88
CA PRO A 243 -15.87 -7.36 -5.68
C PRO A 243 -14.46 -7.62 -5.12
N GLN A 244 -13.45 -7.78 -5.99
CA GLN A 244 -12.09 -8.05 -5.55
C GLN A 244 -11.49 -6.87 -4.80
N SER A 245 -11.59 -5.65 -5.36
CA SER A 245 -11.11 -4.44 -4.67
C SER A 245 -11.84 -4.20 -3.35
N GLN A 246 -13.16 -4.47 -3.31
CA GLN A 246 -13.95 -4.35 -2.09
C GLN A 246 -13.53 -5.40 -1.05
N ASN A 247 -13.27 -6.65 -1.45
CA ASN A 247 -12.77 -7.69 -0.55
C ASN A 247 -11.42 -7.33 0.05
N VAL A 248 -10.49 -6.82 -0.79
CA VAL A 248 -9.17 -6.37 -0.32
C VAL A 248 -9.30 -5.23 0.67
N PHE A 249 -10.05 -4.18 0.34
CA PHE A 249 -10.25 -3.05 1.25
C PHE A 249 -10.92 -3.49 2.56
N GLU A 250 -11.93 -4.35 2.49
CA GLU A 250 -12.59 -4.89 3.67
C GLU A 250 -11.63 -5.68 4.56
N PHE A 251 -10.79 -6.57 3.97
CA PHE A 251 -9.80 -7.33 4.73
C PHE A 251 -8.80 -6.44 5.46
N LEU A 252 -8.39 -5.32 4.85
CA LEU A 252 -7.42 -4.38 5.40
C LEU A 252 -8.04 -3.34 6.37
N SER A 253 -9.37 -3.38 6.63
CA SER A 253 -10.06 -2.32 7.38
C SER A 253 -10.46 -2.75 8.79
N PHE A 254 -9.89 -2.05 9.78
CA PHE A 254 -10.19 -2.22 11.21
C PHE A 254 -10.46 -0.86 11.85
N SER A 255 -11.19 -0.84 12.98
CA SER A 255 -11.55 0.39 13.68
C SER A 255 -10.35 1.14 14.26
N ASP A 256 -9.29 0.42 14.62
CA ASP A 256 -8.03 0.96 15.15
C ASP A 256 -7.13 1.54 14.06
N LYS A 257 -7.16 0.97 12.86
CA LYS A 257 -6.30 1.35 11.74
C LYS A 257 -6.72 0.69 10.43
N LEU A 258 -6.25 1.25 9.33
CA LEU A 258 -6.18 0.59 8.04
C LEU A 258 -4.79 -0.05 7.89
N LEU A 259 -4.74 -1.32 7.47
CA LEU A 259 -3.47 -2.01 7.20
C LEU A 259 -2.95 -1.59 5.83
N ALA A 260 -1.66 -1.37 5.70
CA ALA A 260 -1.06 -0.92 4.43
C ALA A 260 -1.09 -2.00 3.35
N GLY A 261 -0.87 -3.26 3.72
CA GLY A 261 -0.94 -4.36 2.77
C GLY A 261 -0.44 -5.68 3.34
N SER A 262 -1.00 -6.77 2.90
CA SER A 262 -0.61 -8.11 3.32
C SER A 262 0.27 -8.75 2.22
N TRP A 263 1.39 -9.43 2.55
CA TRP A 263 1.76 -9.86 3.91
C TRP A 263 2.80 -8.93 4.57
N GLN A 264 3.69 -8.28 3.81
CA GLN A 264 4.88 -7.59 4.33
C GLN A 264 4.56 -6.34 5.15
N TYR A 265 3.40 -5.72 4.91
CA TYR A 265 2.95 -4.46 5.51
C TYR A 265 1.61 -4.64 6.23
N ASP A 266 1.45 -5.77 6.94
CA ASP A 266 0.20 -6.17 7.60
C ASP A 266 -0.02 -5.42 8.93
N THR A 267 0.21 -4.10 8.90
CA THR A 267 0.01 -3.18 10.02
C THR A 267 -0.22 -1.75 9.52
N TYR A 268 -0.20 -0.76 10.42
CA TYR A 268 -0.34 0.67 10.11
C TYR A 268 0.91 1.21 9.40
N PHE A 269 0.66 1.97 8.34
CA PHE A 269 1.61 2.87 7.69
C PHE A 269 0.94 4.22 7.43
N GLY A 270 1.57 5.31 7.90
CA GLY A 270 0.95 6.65 7.88
C GLY A 270 0.72 7.20 6.48
N ARG A 271 1.71 7.08 5.59
CA ARG A 271 1.61 7.52 4.19
C ARG A 271 0.51 6.77 3.44
N ASP A 272 0.51 5.44 3.55
CA ASP A 272 -0.44 4.55 2.88
C ASP A 272 -1.87 4.86 3.32
N THR A 273 -2.07 5.05 4.62
CA THR A 273 -3.36 5.44 5.19
C THR A 273 -3.80 6.81 4.66
N LEU A 274 -2.93 7.82 4.72
CA LEU A 274 -3.27 9.18 4.30
C LEU A 274 -3.63 9.26 2.81
N ILE A 275 -2.79 8.70 1.92
CA ILE A 275 -3.04 8.70 0.48
C ILE A 275 -4.32 7.91 0.15
N SER A 276 -4.53 6.76 0.78
CA SER A 276 -5.71 5.92 0.53
C SER A 276 -6.99 6.61 1.00
N VAL A 277 -6.99 7.18 2.20
CA VAL A 277 -8.14 7.97 2.71
C VAL A 277 -8.45 9.12 1.77
N ARG A 278 -7.44 9.89 1.31
CA ARG A 278 -7.62 11.00 0.37
C ARG A 278 -8.31 10.57 -0.92
N MET A 279 -7.81 9.49 -1.53
CA MET A 279 -8.29 9.04 -2.83
C MET A 279 -9.64 8.32 -2.74
N LEU A 280 -9.91 7.61 -1.64
CA LEU A 280 -11.14 6.87 -1.41
C LEU A 280 -12.23 7.70 -0.72
N MET A 281 -11.95 8.89 -0.23
CA MET A 281 -12.88 9.76 0.53
C MET A 281 -14.27 9.86 -0.11
N PRO A 282 -14.43 10.01 -1.44
CA PRO A 282 -15.75 10.11 -2.06
C PRO A 282 -16.66 8.89 -1.89
N VAL A 283 -16.08 7.72 -1.59
CA VAL A 283 -16.82 6.45 -1.53
C VAL A 283 -16.80 5.79 -0.15
N LEU A 284 -16.01 6.30 0.79
CA LEU A 284 -15.98 5.80 2.17
C LEU A 284 -17.08 6.42 3.04
N GLN A 285 -17.54 5.64 4.01
CA GLN A 285 -18.38 6.16 5.09
C GLN A 285 -17.58 7.13 5.99
N PRO A 286 -18.20 8.15 6.58
CA PRO A 286 -17.53 9.12 7.46
C PRO A 286 -16.70 8.48 8.56
N ASP A 287 -17.22 7.46 9.23
CA ASP A 287 -16.53 6.80 10.34
C ASP A 287 -15.25 6.08 9.90
N VAL A 288 -15.18 5.59 8.67
CA VAL A 288 -13.97 4.95 8.09
C VAL A 288 -12.89 6.01 7.80
N ILE A 289 -13.29 7.17 7.26
CA ILE A 289 -12.39 8.29 7.01
C ILE A 289 -11.80 8.76 8.35
N GLU A 290 -12.64 8.95 9.36
CA GLU A 290 -12.24 9.42 10.69
C GLU A 290 -11.39 8.37 11.43
N ALA A 291 -11.66 7.07 11.29
CA ALA A 291 -10.81 6.01 11.81
C ALA A 291 -9.40 6.03 11.17
N GLY A 292 -9.34 6.18 9.84
CA GLY A 292 -8.06 6.31 9.15
C GLY A 292 -7.27 7.54 9.60
N LEU A 293 -7.88 8.73 9.61
CA LEU A 293 -7.23 9.96 10.05
C LEU A 293 -6.88 9.95 11.56
N GLY A 294 -7.77 9.40 12.40
CA GLY A 294 -7.55 9.21 13.83
C GLY A 294 -6.36 8.31 14.11
N SER A 295 -6.20 7.22 13.36
CA SER A 295 -5.06 6.31 13.50
C SER A 295 -3.72 7.02 13.26
N VAL A 296 -3.68 8.01 12.35
CA VAL A 296 -2.50 8.84 12.12
C VAL A 296 -2.26 9.83 13.27
N LEU A 297 -3.33 10.51 13.72
CA LEU A 297 -3.25 11.46 14.83
C LEU A 297 -2.78 10.80 16.13
N ASP A 298 -3.27 9.60 16.44
CA ASP A 298 -2.90 8.85 17.65
C ASP A 298 -1.43 8.41 17.66
N ARG A 299 -0.82 8.31 16.48
CA ARG A 299 0.58 7.88 16.29
C ARG A 299 1.54 9.04 16.00
N LEU A 300 1.08 10.29 16.13
CA LEU A 300 1.98 11.44 15.98
C LEU A 300 3.00 11.49 17.12
N SER A 301 4.23 11.89 16.79
CA SER A 301 5.19 12.28 17.81
C SER A 301 4.74 13.54 18.55
N PRO A 302 5.22 13.82 19.76
CA PRO A 302 4.88 15.03 20.49
C PRO A 302 5.21 16.33 19.75
N ASP A 303 6.18 16.30 18.83
CA ASP A 303 6.56 17.43 17.96
C ASP A 303 5.88 17.40 16.58
N GLY A 304 4.84 16.55 16.41
CA GLY A 304 3.96 16.54 15.23
C GLY A 304 4.48 15.79 14.02
N LYS A 305 5.45 14.88 14.16
CA LYS A 305 5.87 13.98 13.06
C LYS A 305 4.83 12.89 12.86
N VAL A 306 4.55 12.56 11.62
CA VAL A 306 3.73 11.41 11.26
C VAL A 306 4.56 10.14 11.35
N ALA A 307 4.07 9.13 12.07
CA ALA A 307 4.69 7.83 12.09
C ALA A 307 4.59 7.17 10.72
N HIS A 308 5.73 6.72 10.19
CA HIS A 308 5.76 5.97 8.94
C HIS A 308 5.21 4.57 9.13
N GLU A 309 5.72 3.84 10.11
CA GLU A 309 5.37 2.47 10.44
C GLU A 309 5.29 2.32 11.96
N GLU A 310 4.41 1.45 12.45
CA GLU A 310 4.37 1.03 13.84
C GLU A 310 5.07 -0.31 14.04
N GLY A 311 5.75 -0.49 15.16
CA GLY A 311 6.18 -1.77 15.68
C GLY A 311 5.30 -2.15 16.85
N ILE A 312 4.59 -3.27 16.75
CA ILE A 312 3.65 -3.77 17.78
C ILE A 312 3.92 -5.23 18.12
N GLY A 313 3.18 -5.77 19.09
CA GLY A 313 3.28 -7.16 19.47
C GLY A 313 4.70 -7.53 19.92
N GLU A 314 5.17 -8.71 19.53
CA GLU A 314 6.50 -9.18 19.91
C GLU A 314 7.65 -8.35 19.31
N PHE A 315 7.43 -7.69 18.16
CA PHE A 315 8.45 -6.80 17.62
C PHE A 315 8.74 -5.63 18.56
N ALA A 316 7.70 -4.98 19.09
CA ALA A 316 7.86 -3.88 20.04
C ALA A 316 8.62 -4.31 21.30
N LEU A 317 8.32 -5.49 21.83
CA LEU A 317 9.01 -6.04 23.00
C LEU A 317 10.52 -6.19 22.76
N ILE A 318 10.91 -6.77 21.63
CA ILE A 318 12.31 -7.01 21.28
C ILE A 318 13.03 -5.69 20.97
N ASP A 319 12.34 -4.76 20.31
CA ASP A 319 12.89 -3.43 20.00
C ASP A 319 13.08 -2.60 21.27
N ASN A 320 12.09 -2.59 22.16
CA ASN A 320 12.18 -1.92 23.46
C ASN A 320 13.27 -2.52 24.34
N LEU A 321 13.45 -3.85 24.33
CA LEU A 321 14.54 -4.52 25.03
C LEU A 321 15.92 -4.03 24.53
N LYS A 322 16.11 -3.89 23.22
CA LYS A 322 17.35 -3.35 22.62
C LYS A 322 17.64 -1.91 23.07
N HIS A 323 16.59 -1.16 23.39
CA HIS A 323 16.67 0.21 23.90
C HIS A 323 16.65 0.30 25.44
N GLY A 324 16.91 -0.80 26.14
CA GLY A 324 17.02 -0.85 27.60
C GLY A 324 15.69 -0.81 28.35
N ARG A 325 14.58 -1.14 27.69
CA ARG A 325 13.22 -1.22 28.27
C ARG A 325 12.71 -2.67 28.22
N PRO A 326 13.17 -3.56 29.12
CA PRO A 326 12.77 -4.96 29.12
C PRO A 326 11.28 -5.09 29.48
N ASN A 327 10.58 -6.03 28.82
CA ASN A 327 9.16 -6.34 29.02
C ASN A 327 8.21 -5.14 28.80
N ASP A 328 8.62 -4.15 28.01
CA ASP A 328 7.80 -3.01 27.63
C ASP A 328 7.05 -3.34 26.31
N PRO A 329 5.71 -3.57 26.34
CA PRO A 329 4.93 -3.86 25.15
C PRO A 329 4.49 -2.59 24.40
N THR A 330 4.89 -1.40 24.85
CA THR A 330 4.49 -0.13 24.22
C THR A 330 4.89 -0.11 22.76
N PRO A 331 3.98 0.23 21.84
CA PRO A 331 4.31 0.34 20.43
C PRO A 331 5.50 1.26 20.16
N THR A 332 6.34 0.89 19.22
CA THR A 332 7.43 1.72 18.72
C THR A 332 7.03 2.32 17.37
N TYR A 333 7.48 3.54 17.09
CA TYR A 333 7.10 4.26 15.87
C TYR A 333 8.34 4.73 15.11
N ASP A 334 8.34 4.50 13.80
CA ASP A 334 9.36 5.03 12.90
C ASP A 334 8.95 6.43 12.42
N TYR A 335 9.76 7.44 12.74
CA TYR A 335 9.55 8.83 12.33
C TYR A 335 10.59 9.33 11.31
N LYS A 336 11.32 8.44 10.63
CA LYS A 336 12.39 8.86 9.71
C LYS A 336 11.89 9.52 8.43
N MET A 337 10.67 9.19 7.97
CA MET A 337 10.09 9.77 6.78
C MET A 337 9.68 11.22 6.98
N ILE A 338 9.71 12.01 5.91
CA ILE A 338 9.40 13.45 5.94
C ILE A 338 8.09 13.79 5.23
N ASP A 339 7.68 13.00 4.24
CA ASP A 339 6.51 13.26 3.40
C ASP A 339 5.19 13.14 4.18
N GLY A 340 5.08 12.19 5.10
CA GLY A 340 3.92 12.04 5.97
C GLY A 340 3.60 13.31 6.76
N ASP A 341 4.63 14.04 7.22
CA ASP A 341 4.47 15.29 7.97
C ASP A 341 3.67 16.34 7.19
N TYR A 342 3.77 16.35 5.85
CA TYR A 342 3.11 17.32 4.97
C TYR A 342 1.86 16.77 4.26
N LEU A 343 1.61 15.45 4.32
CA LEU A 343 0.39 14.84 3.78
C LEU A 343 -0.82 15.07 4.69
N LEU A 344 -0.64 15.12 6.01
CA LEU A 344 -1.75 15.14 6.97
C LEU A 344 -2.62 16.40 6.81
N ALA A 345 -2.01 17.59 6.74
CA ALA A 345 -2.75 18.86 6.71
C ALA A 345 -3.70 18.99 5.51
N PRO A 346 -3.28 18.77 4.25
CA PRO A 346 -4.19 18.90 3.10
C PRO A 346 -5.29 17.83 3.09
N ILE A 347 -5.04 16.64 3.65
CA ILE A 347 -6.07 15.59 3.70
C ILE A 347 -7.10 15.87 4.80
N MET A 348 -6.65 16.42 5.93
CA MET A 348 -7.57 16.93 6.96
C MET A 348 -8.41 18.12 6.43
N GLU A 349 -7.84 18.98 5.59
CA GLU A 349 -8.56 20.05 4.91
C GLU A 349 -9.66 19.49 3.99
N ASP A 350 -9.31 18.54 3.12
CA ASP A 350 -10.27 17.90 2.23
C ASP A 350 -11.46 17.32 3.00
N TRP A 351 -11.23 16.72 4.17
CA TRP A 351 -12.30 16.17 5.00
C TRP A 351 -13.06 17.23 5.80
N LEU A 352 -12.36 18.03 6.62
CA LEU A 352 -12.99 18.90 7.61
C LEU A 352 -13.44 20.27 7.06
N ILE A 353 -12.93 20.68 5.89
CA ILE A 353 -13.25 21.97 5.29
C ILE A 353 -13.99 21.80 3.95
N GLU A 354 -13.59 20.84 3.10
CA GLU A 354 -14.11 20.75 1.74
C GLU A 354 -15.28 19.73 1.60
N ASP A 355 -15.24 18.59 2.30
CA ASP A 355 -16.33 17.62 2.26
C ASP A 355 -17.46 18.02 3.20
N PRO A 356 -18.70 18.24 2.70
CA PRO A 356 -19.82 18.62 3.56
C PRO A 356 -20.14 17.65 4.72
N ARG A 357 -19.84 16.35 4.51
CA ARG A 357 -20.04 15.31 5.55
C ARG A 357 -19.05 15.51 6.71
N GLY A 358 -17.80 15.83 6.38
CA GLY A 358 -16.74 16.09 7.35
C GLY A 358 -16.90 17.46 8.02
N GLN A 359 -17.33 18.51 7.27
CA GLN A 359 -17.66 19.82 7.85
C GLN A 359 -18.67 19.71 8.99
N ALA A 360 -19.73 18.92 8.79
CA ALA A 360 -20.76 18.72 9.81
C ALA A 360 -20.25 18.02 11.08
N ARG A 361 -19.13 17.31 10.99
CA ARG A 361 -18.53 16.53 12.08
C ARG A 361 -17.25 17.16 12.64
N ALA A 362 -16.72 18.22 12.02
CA ALA A 362 -15.37 18.74 12.27
C ALA A 362 -15.14 19.09 13.76
N ALA A 363 -16.05 19.82 14.39
CA ALA A 363 -15.90 20.20 15.79
C ALA A 363 -15.90 18.99 16.74
N ALA A 364 -16.78 18.01 16.51
CA ALA A 364 -16.86 16.79 17.30
C ALA A 364 -15.61 15.92 17.11
N TYR A 365 -15.17 15.74 15.86
CA TYR A 365 -13.96 14.98 15.53
C TYR A 365 -12.70 15.57 16.14
N LEU A 366 -12.50 16.89 16.05
CA LEU A 366 -11.35 17.57 16.64
C LEU A 366 -11.34 17.53 18.17
N ALA A 367 -12.51 17.45 18.80
CA ALA A 367 -12.65 17.32 20.26
C ALA A 367 -12.48 15.90 20.80
N GLN A 368 -12.48 14.86 19.93
CA GLN A 368 -12.24 13.48 20.34
C GLN A 368 -10.86 13.35 20.97
N LYS A 369 -10.78 12.52 22.02
CA LYS A 369 -9.54 12.26 22.77
C LYS A 369 -9.05 10.85 22.52
N GLY A 370 -7.76 10.71 22.32
CA GLY A 370 -7.11 9.40 22.39
C GLY A 370 -7.01 8.87 23.84
N ASP A 371 -6.44 7.71 24.00
CA ASP A 371 -6.28 7.03 25.30
C ASP A 371 -5.41 7.83 26.30
N ASP A 372 -4.53 8.69 25.80
CA ASP A 372 -3.71 9.61 26.60
C ASP A 372 -4.46 10.89 27.01
N GLY A 373 -5.73 11.04 26.65
CA GLY A 373 -6.56 12.20 26.94
C GLY A 373 -6.29 13.44 26.08
N VAL A 374 -5.35 13.39 25.12
CA VAL A 374 -5.04 14.47 24.17
C VAL A 374 -6.07 14.49 23.04
N THR A 375 -6.56 15.69 22.70
CA THR A 375 -7.55 15.83 21.63
C THR A 375 -6.93 15.73 20.23
N ASN A 376 -7.71 15.26 19.24
CA ASN A 376 -7.32 15.26 17.82
C ASN A 376 -6.91 16.66 17.37
N GLY A 377 -7.63 17.70 17.80
CA GLY A 377 -7.30 19.09 17.49
C GLY A 377 -5.93 19.51 18.00
N SER A 378 -5.57 19.14 19.26
CA SER A 378 -4.27 19.45 19.83
C SER A 378 -3.13 18.72 19.12
N ARG A 379 -3.33 17.44 18.78
CA ARG A 379 -2.37 16.64 17.99
C ARG A 379 -2.16 17.24 16.60
N PHE A 380 -3.25 17.61 15.93
CA PHE A 380 -3.19 18.24 14.62
C PHE A 380 -2.46 19.58 14.66
N VAL A 381 -2.69 20.42 15.67
CA VAL A 381 -1.94 21.68 15.88
C VAL A 381 -0.44 21.42 16.00
N ALA A 382 -0.02 20.36 16.69
CA ALA A 382 1.41 20.01 16.78
C ALA A 382 2.01 19.73 15.39
N ASN A 383 1.29 19.02 14.50
CA ASN A 383 1.73 18.79 13.13
C ASN A 383 1.79 20.11 12.33
N LEU A 384 0.77 20.97 12.39
CA LEU A 384 0.77 22.26 11.69
C LEU A 384 1.91 23.17 12.12
N LEU A 385 2.23 23.20 13.42
CA LEU A 385 3.38 23.93 13.95
C LEU A 385 4.70 23.39 13.39
N ARG A 386 4.81 22.08 13.26
CA ARG A 386 5.97 21.45 12.62
C ARG A 386 6.09 21.87 11.17
N VAL A 387 5.01 21.75 10.38
CA VAL A 387 4.95 22.18 8.97
C VAL A 387 5.42 23.63 8.84
N ALA A 388 4.83 24.56 9.60
CA ALA A 388 5.18 25.97 9.53
C ALA A 388 6.65 26.23 9.86
N ARG A 389 7.17 25.65 10.95
CA ARG A 389 8.55 25.85 11.40
C ARG A 389 9.58 25.29 10.41
N THR A 390 9.34 24.11 9.87
CA THR A 390 10.28 23.45 8.94
C THR A 390 10.28 24.10 7.56
N ALA A 391 9.15 24.65 7.11
CA ALA A 391 9.03 25.36 5.84
C ALA A 391 9.51 26.82 5.88
N GLN A 392 9.62 27.43 7.07
CA GLN A 392 9.93 28.85 7.24
C GLN A 392 11.30 29.28 6.66
N PRO A 393 12.41 28.51 6.80
CA PRO A 393 13.71 28.94 6.24
C PRO A 393 13.65 29.21 4.74
N PHE A 394 13.02 28.35 3.95
CA PHE A 394 12.86 28.57 2.51
C PHE A 394 11.90 29.72 2.20
N ALA A 395 10.83 29.87 2.97
CA ALA A 395 9.90 31.00 2.80
C ALA A 395 10.55 32.32 3.06
N GLN A 396 11.51 32.41 3.99
CA GLN A 396 12.30 33.63 4.27
C GLN A 396 13.40 33.87 3.25
N GLN A 397 14.09 32.83 2.83
CA GLN A 397 15.17 32.89 1.87
C GLN A 397 15.11 31.65 0.96
N ALA A 398 14.59 31.83 -0.26
CA ALA A 398 14.33 30.79 -1.23
C ALA A 398 15.63 30.25 -1.88
N LEU A 399 16.50 29.62 -1.09
CA LEU A 399 17.73 28.97 -1.52
C LEU A 399 17.56 27.45 -1.47
N ALA A 400 18.21 26.71 -2.38
CA ALA A 400 18.16 25.24 -2.42
C ALA A 400 18.53 24.61 -1.06
N ALA A 401 19.50 25.17 -0.33
CA ALA A 401 19.91 24.70 0.98
C ALA A 401 18.82 24.77 2.07
N ASN A 402 17.79 25.59 1.85
CA ASN A 402 16.65 25.77 2.75
C ASN A 402 15.42 24.92 2.37
N LEU A 403 15.47 24.16 1.28
CA LEU A 403 14.46 23.16 0.93
C LEU A 403 14.40 22.07 2.00
N ILE A 404 13.27 21.39 2.05
CA ILE A 404 13.11 20.22 2.94
C ILE A 404 13.98 19.08 2.43
N ARG A 405 14.91 18.65 3.27
CA ARG A 405 15.83 17.55 2.97
C ARG A 405 15.50 16.32 3.82
N LEU A 406 16.04 15.16 3.40
CA LEU A 406 16.06 13.95 4.21
C LEU A 406 16.62 14.24 5.61
N ARG A 407 16.12 13.53 6.62
CA ARG A 407 16.59 13.70 8.00
C ARG A 407 18.10 13.37 8.10
N PRO A 408 18.84 14.03 9.00
CA PRO A 408 20.27 13.75 9.18
C PRO A 408 20.52 12.25 9.45
N GLY A 409 21.44 11.67 8.69
CA GLY A 409 21.80 10.24 8.79
C GLY A 409 20.91 9.30 8.00
N GLU A 410 19.76 9.77 7.47
CA GLU A 410 18.86 8.97 6.65
C GLU A 410 19.19 9.06 5.16
N ILE A 411 18.99 7.94 4.46
CA ILE A 411 19.16 7.82 3.00
C ILE A 411 17.81 7.74 2.28
N VAL A 412 16.71 7.65 3.03
CA VAL A 412 15.33 7.62 2.57
C VAL A 412 14.48 8.61 3.37
N GLY A 413 13.37 9.08 2.85
CA GLY A 413 12.54 10.03 3.58
C GLY A 413 11.22 10.39 2.90
N ASN A 414 10.99 9.94 1.68
CA ASN A 414 9.73 10.11 0.95
C ASN A 414 9.20 8.75 0.48
N TRP A 415 8.13 8.73 -0.31
CA TRP A 415 7.51 7.50 -0.76
C TRP A 415 8.44 6.58 -1.56
N ARG A 416 9.55 7.11 -2.12
CA ARG A 416 10.59 6.34 -2.80
C ARG A 416 11.64 5.86 -1.80
N ASP A 417 11.21 5.04 -0.86
CA ASP A 417 11.93 4.68 0.35
C ASP A 417 12.86 3.44 0.23
N SER A 418 13.24 3.08 -1.00
CA SER A 418 14.40 2.19 -1.22
C SER A 418 15.71 2.99 -1.26
N THR A 419 16.82 2.31 -1.01
CA THR A 419 18.18 2.92 -0.96
C THR A 419 18.49 3.84 -2.13
N ASP A 420 18.07 3.47 -3.33
CA ASP A 420 18.33 4.22 -4.57
C ASP A 420 17.12 4.99 -5.09
N GLY A 421 16.00 5.00 -4.38
CA GLY A 421 14.70 5.47 -4.88
C GLY A 421 14.66 6.89 -5.43
N ILE A 422 15.53 7.78 -4.93
CA ILE A 422 15.72 9.16 -5.43
C ILE A 422 17.13 9.40 -6.01
N GLY A 423 17.82 8.33 -6.44
CA GLY A 423 19.10 8.42 -7.14
C GLY A 423 20.26 8.99 -6.30
N GLY A 424 20.18 8.87 -4.97
CA GLY A 424 21.15 9.47 -4.03
C GLY A 424 20.91 10.95 -3.76
N GLY A 425 19.74 11.50 -4.13
CA GLY A 425 19.30 12.85 -3.81
C GLY A 425 19.01 13.03 -2.31
N VAL A 426 18.92 14.29 -1.90
CA VAL A 426 18.61 14.65 -0.51
C VAL A 426 17.42 15.59 -0.38
N TYR A 427 16.98 16.23 -1.47
CA TYR A 427 15.81 17.09 -1.54
C TYR A 427 14.81 16.48 -2.52
N PRO A 428 13.81 15.70 -2.07
CA PRO A 428 12.88 15.04 -2.96
C PRO A 428 11.88 16.03 -3.60
N TYR A 429 11.49 15.76 -4.85
CA TYR A 429 10.60 16.61 -5.64
C TYR A 429 9.19 16.69 -5.03
N ASP A 430 8.56 15.55 -4.77
CA ASP A 430 7.18 15.43 -4.26
C ASP A 430 6.96 16.26 -3.00
N VAL A 431 7.89 16.18 -2.04
CA VAL A 431 7.82 16.93 -0.79
C VAL A 431 7.92 18.41 -1.06
N ASN A 432 8.94 18.86 -1.83
CA ASN A 432 9.28 20.25 -1.96
C ASN A 432 8.38 21.02 -2.93
N VAL A 433 7.92 20.38 -4.00
CA VAL A 433 7.11 21.05 -5.04
C VAL A 433 5.61 20.90 -4.81
N ALA A 434 5.19 19.80 -4.16
CA ALA A 434 3.76 19.49 -3.98
C ALA A 434 3.30 19.59 -2.52
N LEU A 435 3.93 18.82 -1.62
CA LEU A 435 3.35 18.57 -0.30
C LEU A 435 3.53 19.71 0.67
N VAL A 436 4.71 20.34 0.71
CA VAL A 436 4.96 21.49 1.60
C VAL A 436 4.04 22.67 1.29
N PRO A 437 3.92 23.17 0.04
CA PRO A 437 3.00 24.26 -0.25
C PRO A 437 1.54 23.89 0.02
N ALA A 438 1.12 22.64 -0.27
CA ALA A 438 -0.23 22.18 0.04
C ALA A 438 -0.51 22.20 1.56
N ALA A 439 0.43 21.72 2.38
CA ALA A 439 0.29 21.72 3.84
C ALA A 439 0.24 23.13 4.43
N LEU A 440 1.03 24.04 3.89
CA LEU A 440 1.01 25.47 4.29
C LEU A 440 -0.33 26.14 3.90
N ARG A 441 -0.85 25.84 2.71
CA ARG A 441 -2.14 26.35 2.24
C ARG A 441 -3.28 25.83 3.14
N ALA A 442 -3.30 24.55 3.43
CA ALA A 442 -4.25 23.94 4.35
C ALA A 442 -4.18 24.58 5.74
N THR A 443 -2.97 24.79 6.26
CA THR A 443 -2.75 25.51 7.55
C THR A 443 -3.41 26.88 7.55
N SER A 444 -3.20 27.68 6.49
CA SER A 444 -3.81 29.00 6.33
C SER A 444 -5.35 28.93 6.31
N ASN A 445 -5.91 27.94 5.61
CA ASN A 445 -7.35 27.76 5.49
C ASN A 445 -8.00 27.33 6.82
N PHE A 446 -7.35 26.46 7.59
CA PHE A 446 -7.81 26.11 8.95
C PHE A 446 -7.85 27.31 9.88
N LEU A 447 -6.82 28.18 9.83
CA LEU A 447 -6.80 29.42 10.62
C LEU A 447 -7.93 30.37 10.20
N ALA A 448 -8.15 30.55 8.91
CA ALA A 448 -9.19 31.43 8.38
C ALA A 448 -10.61 30.96 8.75
N ARG A 449 -10.83 29.64 8.90
CA ARG A 449 -12.09 29.06 9.32
C ARG A 449 -12.32 29.06 10.84
N GLY A 450 -11.27 29.33 11.64
CA GLY A 450 -11.35 29.32 13.10
C GLY A 450 -11.59 27.95 13.75
N LEU A 451 -11.52 26.86 12.98
CA LEU A 451 -11.78 25.49 13.48
C LEU A 451 -10.81 25.04 14.57
N LEU A 452 -9.61 25.60 14.59
CA LEU A 452 -8.56 25.25 15.53
C LEU A 452 -8.48 26.22 16.73
N ASP A 453 -9.32 27.24 16.82
CA ASP A 453 -9.29 28.24 17.88
C ASP A 453 -9.30 27.66 19.30
N PRO A 454 -10.08 26.58 19.59
CA PRO A 454 -10.09 25.96 20.91
C PRO A 454 -8.77 25.26 21.29
N TYR A 455 -7.89 24.99 20.33
CA TYR A 455 -6.67 24.19 20.49
C TYR A 455 -5.38 25.01 20.36
N LEU A 456 -5.47 26.32 20.05
CA LEU A 456 -4.35 27.20 19.76
C LEU A 456 -4.10 28.20 20.91
N SER A 457 -2.87 28.26 21.39
CA SER A 457 -2.40 29.42 22.15
C SER A 457 -2.15 30.64 21.24
N ALA A 458 -2.02 31.84 21.83
CA ALA A 458 -1.69 33.07 21.08
C ALA A 458 -0.33 32.94 20.34
N ASP A 459 0.68 32.36 21.01
CA ASP A 459 2.01 32.13 20.42
C ASP A 459 1.98 31.15 19.26
N GLN A 460 1.23 30.06 19.42
CA GLN A 460 1.05 29.07 18.35
C GLN A 460 0.35 29.68 17.14
N ARG A 461 -0.70 30.47 17.36
CA ARG A 461 -1.39 31.21 16.29
C ARG A 461 -0.44 32.15 15.56
N ALA A 462 0.42 32.86 16.28
CA ALA A 462 1.41 33.79 15.68
C ALA A 462 2.40 33.02 14.78
N VAL A 463 2.85 31.82 15.17
CA VAL A 463 3.71 30.98 14.32
C VAL A 463 3.00 30.57 13.03
N LEU A 464 1.72 30.18 13.10
CA LEU A 464 0.97 29.71 11.95
C LEU A 464 0.47 30.84 11.03
N ALA A 465 0.41 32.10 11.50
CA ALA A 465 -0.18 33.21 10.77
C ALA A 465 0.50 33.49 9.41
N SER A 466 1.79 33.17 9.26
CA SER A 466 2.53 33.35 8.02
C SER A 466 2.38 32.22 6.99
N ALA A 467 1.64 31.15 7.30
CA ALA A 467 1.57 29.94 6.47
C ALA A 467 1.10 30.24 5.04
N GLY A 468 0.08 31.10 4.85
CA GLY A 468 -0.41 31.45 3.51
C GLY A 468 0.66 32.17 2.67
N ALA A 469 1.34 33.17 3.23
CA ALA A 469 2.43 33.84 2.54
C ALA A 469 3.63 32.94 2.26
N ALA A 470 3.92 32.00 3.18
CA ALA A 470 4.93 30.97 2.97
C ALA A 470 4.55 30.03 1.81
N ALA A 471 3.29 29.60 1.72
CA ALA A 471 2.79 28.81 0.60
C ALA A 471 3.02 29.49 -0.74
N ASP A 472 2.72 30.81 -0.85
CA ASP A 472 2.94 31.61 -2.07
C ASP A 472 4.43 31.64 -2.49
N VAL A 473 5.35 31.66 -1.53
CA VAL A 473 6.80 31.60 -1.82
C VAL A 473 7.18 30.21 -2.33
N TRP A 474 6.72 29.15 -1.66
CA TRP A 474 7.03 27.77 -2.04
C TRP A 474 6.49 27.42 -3.42
N GLU A 475 5.22 27.72 -3.71
CA GLU A 475 4.57 27.47 -5.01
C GLU A 475 5.31 28.13 -6.17
N ARG A 476 5.86 29.32 -5.96
CA ARG A 476 6.58 30.07 -6.98
C ARG A 476 8.05 29.71 -7.08
N ALA A 477 8.74 29.53 -5.96
CA ALA A 477 10.20 29.49 -5.91
C ALA A 477 10.80 28.08 -5.85
N ALA A 478 10.07 27.04 -5.39
CA ALA A 478 10.61 25.68 -5.32
C ALA A 478 10.65 24.97 -6.69
N PRO A 479 9.63 25.01 -7.57
CA PRO A 479 9.64 24.27 -8.83
C PRO A 479 10.82 24.58 -9.77
N PRO A 480 11.34 25.82 -9.87
CA PRO A 480 12.48 26.12 -10.74
C PRO A 480 13.76 25.33 -10.43
N TYR A 481 13.98 24.95 -9.17
CA TYR A 481 15.18 24.17 -8.80
C TYR A 481 15.22 22.77 -9.44
N PHE A 482 14.06 22.19 -9.71
CA PHE A 482 13.94 20.83 -10.22
C PHE A 482 13.88 20.75 -11.76
N GLN A 483 13.85 21.89 -12.46
CA GLN A 483 13.68 21.91 -13.93
C GLN A 483 14.88 21.32 -14.65
N VAL A 484 14.59 20.42 -15.58
CA VAL A 484 15.57 19.81 -16.48
C VAL A 484 15.16 20.09 -17.93
N ALA A 485 16.11 20.57 -18.72
CA ALA A 485 15.94 20.75 -20.17
C ALA A 485 17.03 19.94 -20.90
N VAL A 486 16.62 19.08 -21.83
CA VAL A 486 17.54 18.25 -22.63
C VAL A 486 17.36 18.59 -24.09
N THR A 487 18.45 18.99 -24.76
CA THR A 487 18.38 19.31 -26.20
C THR A 487 18.03 18.07 -27.02
N PRO A 488 17.43 18.23 -28.23
CA PRO A 488 17.09 17.07 -29.06
C PRO A 488 18.31 16.19 -29.41
N ASN A 489 19.47 16.79 -29.58
CA ASN A 489 20.70 16.04 -29.88
C ASN A 489 21.19 15.24 -28.67
N ASP A 490 21.22 15.86 -27.50
CA ASP A 490 21.60 15.17 -26.25
C ASP A 490 20.60 14.05 -25.92
N ALA A 491 19.29 14.31 -26.09
CA ALA A 491 18.26 13.31 -25.90
C ALA A 491 18.47 12.09 -26.81
N ARG A 492 18.73 12.30 -28.13
CA ARG A 492 19.01 11.21 -29.05
C ARG A 492 20.30 10.43 -28.66
N ALA A 493 21.36 11.12 -28.26
CA ALA A 493 22.59 10.48 -27.81
C ALA A 493 22.39 9.63 -26.55
N LYS A 494 21.72 10.20 -25.54
CA LYS A 494 21.43 9.50 -24.28
C LYS A 494 20.51 8.29 -24.50
N LEU A 495 19.46 8.43 -25.29
CA LEU A 495 18.54 7.33 -25.59
C LEU A 495 19.17 6.23 -26.45
N ALA A 496 20.05 6.58 -27.41
CA ALA A 496 20.80 5.60 -28.18
C ALA A 496 21.72 4.74 -27.30
N ALA A 497 22.25 5.32 -26.20
CA ALA A 497 23.06 4.60 -25.23
C ALA A 497 22.23 3.78 -24.23
N TYR A 498 21.09 4.32 -23.74
CA TYR A 498 20.28 3.71 -22.70
C TYR A 498 19.35 2.59 -23.22
N ALA A 499 18.67 2.80 -24.34
CA ALA A 499 17.63 1.91 -24.83
C ALA A 499 18.08 0.45 -25.02
N PRO A 500 19.30 0.17 -25.55
CA PRO A 500 19.81 -1.20 -25.63
C PRO A 500 19.93 -1.89 -24.26
N GLN A 501 20.31 -1.15 -23.21
CA GLN A 501 20.42 -1.69 -21.84
C GLN A 501 19.05 -1.98 -21.24
N ALA A 502 18.05 -1.15 -21.57
CA ALA A 502 16.66 -1.37 -21.17
C ALA A 502 15.97 -2.45 -22.03
N GLY A 503 16.60 -2.92 -23.11
CA GLY A 503 16.04 -3.92 -24.02
C GLY A 503 14.86 -3.42 -24.85
N VAL A 504 14.81 -2.12 -25.18
CA VAL A 504 13.72 -1.46 -25.92
C VAL A 504 14.26 -0.61 -27.07
N PRO A 505 13.44 -0.25 -28.07
CA PRO A 505 13.82 0.73 -29.11
C PRO A 505 14.06 2.11 -28.48
N ALA A 506 14.96 2.91 -29.08
CA ALA A 506 15.27 4.26 -28.56
C ALA A 506 14.08 5.26 -28.61
N GLY A 507 13.05 4.96 -29.37
CA GLY A 507 11.88 5.84 -29.52
C GLY A 507 12.14 7.07 -30.41
N MET A 508 11.07 7.86 -30.65
CA MET A 508 11.18 9.09 -31.43
C MET A 508 11.36 10.30 -30.52
N VAL A 509 12.51 10.94 -30.64
CA VAL A 509 12.84 12.17 -29.93
C VAL A 509 12.21 13.36 -30.68
N PRO A 510 11.48 14.27 -30.00
CA PRO A 510 10.95 15.46 -30.65
C PRO A 510 12.07 16.40 -31.11
N ASN A 511 11.76 17.29 -32.06
CA ASN A 511 12.71 18.29 -32.54
C ASN A 511 12.84 19.49 -31.59
N THR A 512 12.02 19.56 -30.56
CA THR A 512 12.09 20.53 -29.44
C THR A 512 12.82 19.92 -28.27
N ALA A 513 13.40 20.76 -27.40
CA ALA A 513 13.98 20.30 -26.16
C ALA A 513 12.95 19.61 -25.28
N LEU A 514 13.32 18.48 -24.67
CA LEU A 514 12.52 17.83 -23.64
C LEU A 514 12.61 18.64 -22.37
N GLN A 515 11.47 18.82 -21.69
CA GLN A 515 11.39 19.54 -20.42
C GLN A 515 10.63 18.70 -19.39
N PHE A 516 11.28 18.39 -18.30
CA PHE A 516 10.69 17.65 -17.19
C PHE A 516 11.30 18.11 -15.86
N ASP A 517 10.80 17.60 -14.76
CA ASP A 517 11.35 17.89 -13.45
C ASP A 517 12.22 16.72 -12.96
N ALA A 518 13.29 17.01 -12.25
CA ALA A 518 14.21 16.03 -11.65
C ALA A 518 13.58 15.35 -10.43
N ILE A 519 13.87 14.07 -10.23
CA ILE A 519 13.33 13.29 -9.12
C ILE A 519 13.71 13.84 -7.74
N ALA A 520 14.88 14.43 -7.64
CA ALA A 520 15.45 15.05 -6.44
C ALA A 520 16.58 16.01 -6.80
N LEU A 521 17.05 16.79 -5.82
CA LEU A 521 18.34 17.48 -5.91
C LEU A 521 19.38 16.76 -5.05
N ASP A 522 20.66 16.85 -5.46
CA ASP A 522 21.78 16.39 -4.66
C ASP A 522 22.07 17.33 -3.46
N ALA A 523 23.07 17.02 -2.66
CA ALA A 523 23.44 17.81 -1.48
C ALA A 523 23.90 19.25 -1.81
N ASN A 524 24.29 19.52 -3.06
CA ASN A 524 24.71 20.84 -3.55
C ASN A 524 23.55 21.60 -4.20
N GLY A 525 22.35 21.00 -4.29
CA GLY A 525 21.19 21.59 -4.94
C GLY A 525 21.15 21.38 -6.46
N ASN A 526 21.96 20.49 -7.03
CA ASN A 526 21.91 20.16 -8.44
C ASN A 526 20.82 19.13 -8.74
N PRO A 527 20.06 19.29 -9.85
CA PRO A 527 19.03 18.33 -10.25
C PRO A 527 19.62 16.96 -10.60
N ILE A 528 18.97 15.89 -10.11
CA ILE A 528 19.21 14.51 -10.55
C ILE A 528 18.21 14.22 -11.68
N PRO A 529 18.64 14.21 -12.95
CA PRO A 529 17.75 14.27 -14.10
C PRO A 529 17.12 12.91 -14.44
N ILE A 530 16.49 12.29 -13.48
CA ILE A 530 15.62 11.11 -13.66
C ILE A 530 14.22 11.62 -13.85
N MET A 531 13.60 11.32 -14.99
CA MET A 531 12.20 11.63 -15.23
C MET A 531 11.32 10.70 -14.37
N HIS A 532 10.24 11.23 -13.78
CA HIS A 532 9.47 10.49 -12.77
C HIS A 532 7.97 10.83 -12.77
N SER A 533 7.18 9.99 -12.07
CA SER A 533 5.72 10.11 -11.96
C SER A 533 5.24 11.07 -10.86
N ASP A 534 6.12 11.66 -10.05
CA ASP A 534 5.74 12.42 -8.85
C ASP A 534 5.03 13.76 -9.16
N GLY A 535 4.98 14.16 -10.43
CA GLY A 535 4.07 15.20 -10.89
C GLY A 535 2.60 14.95 -10.52
N GLY A 536 2.23 13.68 -10.30
CA GLY A 536 0.92 13.28 -9.79
C GLY A 536 0.55 13.92 -8.44
N PHE A 537 1.53 14.12 -7.55
CA PHE A 537 1.31 14.84 -6.28
C PHE A 537 0.93 16.31 -6.52
N VAL A 538 1.61 16.99 -7.45
CA VAL A 538 1.27 18.37 -7.82
C VAL A 538 -0.14 18.45 -8.42
N LEU A 539 -0.50 17.49 -9.28
CA LEU A 539 -1.85 17.40 -9.86
C LEU A 539 -2.92 17.19 -8.79
N LEU A 540 -2.66 16.35 -7.78
CA LEU A 540 -3.66 15.98 -6.77
C LEU A 540 -3.76 17.03 -5.65
N PHE A 541 -2.65 17.56 -5.16
CA PHE A 541 -2.61 18.42 -3.96
C PHE A 541 -2.42 19.92 -4.25
N GLY A 542 -1.91 20.28 -5.44
CA GLY A 542 -1.59 21.66 -5.80
C GLY A 542 -2.62 22.35 -6.70
N ASN A 543 -2.46 23.66 -6.86
CA ASN A 543 -3.11 24.47 -7.88
C ASN A 543 -2.06 25.12 -8.81
N PRO A 544 -1.29 24.30 -9.55
CA PRO A 544 -0.17 24.79 -10.35
C PRO A 544 -0.61 25.70 -11.48
N SER A 545 0.31 26.58 -11.92
CA SER A 545 0.06 27.41 -13.09
C SER A 545 -0.16 26.56 -14.35
N PRO A 546 -0.86 27.08 -15.37
CA PRO A 546 -1.03 26.37 -16.65
C PRO A 546 0.30 25.93 -17.28
N ALA A 547 1.36 26.75 -17.16
CA ALA A 547 2.70 26.43 -17.66
C ALA A 547 3.34 25.25 -16.91
N LEU A 548 3.18 25.19 -15.58
CA LEU A 548 3.66 24.05 -14.78
C LEU A 548 2.88 22.77 -15.10
N LEU A 549 1.56 22.85 -15.28
CA LEU A 549 0.74 21.71 -15.73
C LEU A 549 1.21 21.17 -17.07
N ALA A 550 1.44 22.04 -18.05
CA ALA A 550 1.95 21.63 -19.36
C ALA A 550 3.31 20.93 -19.24
N ARG A 551 4.23 21.45 -18.42
CA ARG A 551 5.56 20.86 -18.22
C ARG A 551 5.48 19.50 -17.56
N ILE A 552 4.67 19.35 -16.50
CA ILE A 552 4.49 18.06 -15.81
C ILE A 552 3.99 16.99 -16.77
N VAL A 553 3.09 17.32 -17.70
CA VAL A 553 2.37 16.35 -18.52
C VAL A 553 3.07 16.07 -19.84
N THR A 554 3.60 17.09 -20.54
CA THR A 554 3.94 16.98 -21.97
C THR A 554 4.95 15.88 -22.30
N ASP A 555 6.12 15.87 -21.65
CA ASP A 555 7.19 14.95 -22.01
C ASP A 555 7.16 13.66 -21.17
N VAL A 556 6.57 13.71 -19.97
CA VAL A 556 6.32 12.53 -19.12
C VAL A 556 5.35 11.55 -19.80
N MET A 557 4.33 12.05 -20.48
CA MET A 557 3.33 11.23 -21.17
C MET A 557 3.80 10.62 -22.50
N ARG A 558 5.04 10.85 -22.92
CA ARG A 558 5.59 10.20 -24.11
C ARG A 558 5.84 8.70 -23.87
N PRO A 559 5.87 7.90 -24.95
CA PRO A 559 6.27 6.50 -24.86
C PRO A 559 7.68 6.34 -24.27
N PHE A 560 7.85 5.34 -23.40
CA PHE A 560 9.16 4.93 -22.91
C PHE A 560 10.03 4.40 -24.09
N PRO A 561 11.33 4.70 -24.15
CA PRO A 561 12.18 5.36 -23.14
C PRO A 561 12.27 6.89 -23.27
N VAL A 562 11.52 7.55 -24.15
CA VAL A 562 11.50 9.02 -24.25
C VAL A 562 10.78 9.63 -23.05
N GLY A 563 9.63 9.08 -22.67
CA GLY A 563 8.86 9.45 -21.50
C GLY A 563 8.68 8.28 -20.53
N LEU A 564 7.50 8.18 -19.90
CA LEU A 564 7.22 7.14 -18.90
C LEU A 564 6.17 6.11 -19.35
N VAL A 565 5.46 6.30 -20.48
CA VAL A 565 4.28 5.49 -20.78
C VAL A 565 4.66 4.26 -21.60
N THR A 566 4.22 3.10 -21.14
CA THR A 566 4.26 1.82 -21.88
C THR A 566 2.84 1.35 -22.20
N ASP A 567 2.71 0.26 -22.97
CA ASP A 567 1.39 -0.35 -23.25
C ASP A 567 0.72 -0.94 -22.00
N VAL A 568 1.50 -1.20 -20.95
CA VAL A 568 1.05 -1.91 -19.73
C VAL A 568 1.12 -1.06 -18.46
N GLY A 569 1.35 0.24 -18.61
CA GLY A 569 1.33 1.19 -17.51
C GLY A 569 2.31 2.34 -17.67
N MET A 570 2.19 3.32 -16.79
CA MET A 570 3.13 4.42 -16.65
C MET A 570 4.21 4.04 -15.64
N LEU A 571 5.47 4.08 -16.09
CA LEU A 571 6.63 3.85 -15.23
C LEU A 571 6.76 4.96 -14.19
N ILE A 572 7.27 4.62 -13.01
CA ILE A 572 7.49 5.62 -11.96
C ILE A 572 8.82 6.38 -12.12
N ALA A 573 9.77 5.82 -12.86
CA ALA A 573 11.07 6.46 -13.10
C ALA A 573 11.61 6.10 -14.48
N ASN A 574 12.39 7.01 -15.08
CA ASN A 574 13.14 6.80 -16.31
C ASN A 574 14.53 7.47 -16.17
N PRO A 575 15.61 6.70 -15.99
CA PRO A 575 16.95 7.23 -15.76
C PRO A 575 17.69 7.59 -17.05
N ALA A 576 17.09 7.47 -18.23
CA ALA A 576 17.77 7.64 -19.54
C ALA A 576 18.55 8.96 -19.65
N TYR A 577 18.10 10.02 -18.98
CA TYR A 577 18.67 11.36 -19.03
C TYR A 577 19.71 11.62 -17.94
N ALA A 578 19.81 10.75 -16.95
CA ALA A 578 20.76 10.81 -15.85
C ALA A 578 22.17 10.33 -16.26
N ASP A 579 23.12 10.41 -15.31
CA ASP A 579 24.43 9.82 -15.44
C ASP A 579 24.31 8.29 -15.62
N PRO A 580 25.05 7.66 -16.54
CA PRO A 580 24.98 6.21 -16.76
C PRO A 580 25.25 5.35 -15.53
N THR A 581 25.97 5.86 -14.54
CA THR A 581 26.20 5.15 -13.26
C THR A 581 24.95 4.93 -12.44
N LEU A 582 23.87 5.70 -12.70
CA LEU A 582 22.56 5.53 -12.06
C LEU A 582 21.67 4.49 -12.76
N TRP A 583 21.91 4.16 -14.03
CA TRP A 583 21.03 3.27 -14.79
C TRP A 583 20.85 1.89 -14.14
N PRO A 584 21.90 1.23 -13.61
CA PRO A 584 21.75 -0.07 -12.96
C PRO A 584 20.86 -0.04 -11.69
N ARG A 585 20.68 1.13 -11.09
CA ARG A 585 19.87 1.32 -9.88
C ARG A 585 18.37 1.48 -10.18
N PHE A 586 18.01 1.78 -11.45
CA PHE A 586 16.65 2.03 -11.91
C PHE A 586 16.18 1.01 -12.95
N THR A 587 16.50 -0.26 -12.77
CA THR A 587 16.06 -1.33 -13.68
C THR A 587 14.58 -1.69 -13.47
N SER A 588 14.03 -2.50 -14.37
CA SER A 588 12.68 -3.08 -14.23
C SER A 588 12.60 -4.14 -13.10
N SER A 589 13.69 -4.43 -12.41
CA SER A 589 13.75 -5.28 -11.21
C SER A 589 14.03 -4.49 -9.92
N ALA A 590 14.26 -3.17 -10.01
CA ALA A 590 14.46 -2.31 -8.85
C ALA A 590 13.12 -1.81 -8.33
N TYR A 591 12.92 -1.82 -7.00
CA TYR A 591 11.65 -1.50 -6.34
C TYR A 591 11.11 -0.11 -6.71
N HIS A 592 11.97 0.91 -6.82
CA HIS A 592 11.61 2.24 -7.33
C HIS A 592 12.28 2.56 -8.69
N GLY A 593 12.52 1.53 -9.50
CA GLY A 593 13.13 1.65 -10.83
C GLY A 593 12.13 1.93 -11.96
N THR A 594 12.40 1.36 -13.13
CA THR A 594 11.50 1.42 -14.29
C THR A 594 10.37 0.39 -14.15
N VAL A 595 9.54 0.56 -13.15
CA VAL A 595 8.41 -0.30 -12.77
C VAL A 595 7.11 0.51 -12.71
N ILE A 596 5.97 -0.17 -12.63
CA ILE A 596 4.66 0.46 -12.56
C ILE A 596 4.07 0.24 -11.17
N TRP A 597 3.67 1.34 -10.50
CA TRP A 597 2.96 1.30 -9.24
C TRP A 597 1.48 1.60 -9.45
N SER A 598 0.63 0.71 -8.96
CA SER A 598 -0.82 0.78 -9.17
C SER A 598 -1.41 2.13 -8.74
N TRP A 599 -1.15 2.54 -7.50
CA TRP A 599 -1.70 3.76 -6.92
C TRP A 599 -1.21 5.05 -7.60
N GLN A 600 0.02 5.06 -8.15
CA GLN A 600 0.56 6.23 -8.87
C GLN A 600 -0.28 6.57 -10.10
N GLN A 601 -0.69 5.57 -10.86
CA GLN A 601 -1.57 5.78 -12.01
C GLN A 601 -2.95 6.28 -11.57
N ALA A 602 -3.52 5.72 -10.49
CA ALA A 602 -4.78 6.18 -9.92
C ALA A 602 -4.68 7.63 -9.43
N MET A 603 -3.56 8.01 -8.80
CA MET A 603 -3.30 9.38 -8.37
C MET A 603 -3.21 10.34 -9.55
N TRP A 604 -2.55 9.94 -10.65
CA TRP A 604 -2.51 10.76 -11.87
C TRP A 604 -3.91 11.02 -12.42
N VAL A 605 -4.76 10.00 -12.50
CA VAL A 605 -6.15 10.18 -12.96
C VAL A 605 -6.93 11.10 -12.03
N ALA A 606 -6.88 10.85 -10.71
CA ALA A 606 -7.57 11.68 -9.73
C ALA A 606 -7.08 13.14 -9.78
N GLY A 607 -5.77 13.34 -9.91
CA GLY A 607 -5.16 14.65 -10.07
C GLY A 607 -5.56 15.35 -11.36
N LEU A 608 -5.54 14.65 -12.51
CA LEU A 608 -5.99 15.19 -13.79
C LEU A 608 -7.49 15.57 -13.75
N ASP A 609 -8.34 14.75 -13.14
CA ASP A 609 -9.75 15.06 -12.95
C ASP A 609 -9.93 16.32 -12.09
N ARG A 610 -9.15 16.46 -11.01
CA ARG A 610 -9.15 17.66 -10.16
C ARG A 610 -8.74 18.91 -10.93
N GLN A 611 -7.67 18.85 -11.72
CA GLN A 611 -7.24 20.00 -12.53
C GLN A 611 -8.24 20.35 -13.63
N LEU A 612 -8.84 19.34 -14.30
CA LEU A 612 -9.85 19.55 -15.32
C LEU A 612 -11.17 20.15 -14.79
N ALA A 613 -11.45 20.05 -13.50
CA ALA A 613 -12.58 20.72 -12.85
C ALA A 613 -12.37 22.23 -12.68
N ARG A 614 -11.14 22.73 -12.76
CA ARG A 614 -10.83 24.17 -12.69
C ARG A 614 -11.42 24.95 -13.89
N THR A 615 -11.87 26.16 -13.65
CA THR A 615 -12.48 27.05 -14.67
C THR A 615 -11.47 28.02 -15.29
N ASP A 616 -10.30 28.19 -14.68
CA ASP A 616 -9.27 29.16 -15.09
C ASP A 616 -8.23 28.60 -16.06
N LEU A 617 -8.37 27.33 -16.49
CA LEU A 617 -7.42 26.71 -17.43
C LEU A 617 -7.64 27.15 -18.88
N PRO A 618 -6.58 27.56 -19.61
CA PRO A 618 -6.61 27.75 -21.06
C PRO A 618 -7.08 26.49 -21.82
N GLY A 619 -7.69 26.69 -22.97
CA GLY A 619 -8.28 25.60 -23.77
C GLY A 619 -7.26 24.55 -24.25
N ASP A 620 -6.06 24.97 -24.61
CA ASP A 620 -4.95 24.13 -25.03
C ASP A 620 -4.46 23.25 -23.86
N VAL A 621 -4.27 23.83 -22.66
CA VAL A 621 -3.90 23.08 -21.47
C VAL A 621 -5.01 22.08 -21.09
N ARG A 622 -6.27 22.49 -21.15
CA ARG A 622 -7.41 21.57 -20.91
C ARG A 622 -7.42 20.39 -21.89
N THR A 623 -7.12 20.65 -23.15
CA THR A 623 -7.01 19.59 -24.18
C THR A 623 -5.87 18.63 -23.84
N LEU A 624 -4.69 19.15 -23.49
CA LEU A 624 -3.53 18.37 -23.08
C LEU A 624 -3.83 17.45 -21.89
N LEU A 625 -4.44 18.00 -20.82
CA LEU A 625 -4.80 17.19 -19.63
C LEU A 625 -5.85 16.13 -19.96
N THR A 626 -6.80 16.41 -20.87
CA THR A 626 -7.80 15.45 -21.31
C THR A 626 -7.17 14.28 -22.06
N GLN A 627 -6.23 14.56 -22.97
CA GLN A 627 -5.48 13.54 -23.70
C GLN A 627 -4.63 12.68 -22.74
N ALA A 628 -3.91 13.30 -21.82
CA ALA A 628 -3.12 12.59 -20.80
C ALA A 628 -4.00 11.64 -19.97
N ARG A 629 -5.16 12.12 -19.52
CA ARG A 629 -6.12 11.30 -18.77
C ARG A 629 -6.60 10.08 -19.57
N GLN A 630 -6.96 10.28 -20.83
CA GLN A 630 -7.38 9.19 -21.71
C GLN A 630 -6.26 8.16 -21.90
N GLN A 631 -5.03 8.60 -22.10
CA GLN A 631 -3.88 7.74 -22.28
C GLN A 631 -3.58 6.92 -21.01
N ILE A 632 -3.62 7.53 -19.83
CA ILE A 632 -3.43 6.81 -18.56
C ILE A 632 -4.55 5.76 -18.37
N TRP A 633 -5.81 6.09 -18.64
CA TRP A 633 -6.90 5.11 -18.57
C TRP A 633 -6.70 3.95 -19.53
N GLN A 634 -6.20 4.20 -20.73
CA GLN A 634 -5.93 3.13 -21.70
C GLN A 634 -4.91 2.13 -21.15
N VAL A 635 -3.80 2.59 -20.59
CA VAL A 635 -2.77 1.69 -20.06
C VAL A 635 -3.21 0.98 -18.77
N ILE A 636 -3.99 1.63 -17.90
CA ILE A 636 -4.64 0.98 -16.76
C ILE A 636 -5.54 -0.16 -17.21
N ALA A 637 -6.33 0.07 -18.26
CA ALA A 637 -7.23 -0.93 -18.82
C ALA A 637 -6.48 -2.13 -19.42
N ASN A 638 -5.30 -1.92 -20.02
CA ASN A 638 -4.47 -2.99 -20.57
C ASN A 638 -3.87 -3.90 -19.47
N ALA A 639 -3.62 -3.34 -18.28
CA ALA A 639 -3.03 -4.06 -17.15
C ALA A 639 -4.02 -4.28 -15.99
N LYS A 640 -5.33 -4.38 -16.28
CA LYS A 640 -6.41 -4.45 -15.27
C LYS A 640 -6.19 -5.53 -14.20
N ASP A 641 -5.60 -6.68 -14.58
CA ASP A 641 -5.42 -7.81 -13.68
C ASP A 641 -4.28 -7.58 -12.66
N MET A 642 -3.43 -6.56 -12.90
CA MET A 642 -2.34 -6.19 -11.98
C MET A 642 -2.72 -5.07 -11.01
N ARG A 643 -3.85 -4.41 -11.19
CA ARG A 643 -4.18 -3.15 -10.48
C ARG A 643 -4.26 -3.27 -8.95
N LEU A 644 -4.60 -4.45 -8.40
CA LEU A 644 -4.68 -4.68 -6.96
C LEU A 644 -3.34 -4.99 -6.33
N THR A 645 -2.33 -5.37 -7.13
CA THR A 645 -0.98 -5.57 -6.63
C THR A 645 -0.36 -4.22 -6.26
N GLU A 646 0.62 -4.25 -5.39
CA GLU A 646 1.41 -3.08 -5.06
C GLU A 646 2.02 -2.46 -6.32
N MET A 647 2.72 -3.29 -7.10
CA MET A 647 3.47 -2.91 -8.29
C MET A 647 3.68 -4.08 -9.24
N TRP A 648 4.08 -3.79 -10.45
CA TRP A 648 4.49 -4.80 -11.42
C TRP A 648 5.63 -4.32 -12.32
N SER A 649 6.28 -5.29 -12.92
CA SER A 649 7.32 -5.11 -13.91
C SER A 649 6.78 -5.35 -15.33
N TRP A 650 7.65 -5.32 -16.30
CA TRP A 650 7.30 -5.50 -17.70
C TRP A 650 8.44 -6.21 -18.47
N SER A 651 8.07 -6.85 -19.58
CA SER A 651 8.98 -7.29 -20.63
C SER A 651 8.64 -6.64 -21.97
N TYR A 652 9.63 -6.54 -22.84
CA TYR A 652 9.43 -6.08 -24.21
C TYR A 652 9.92 -7.15 -25.18
N ALA A 653 9.03 -7.66 -26.02
CA ALA A 653 9.34 -8.66 -27.03
C ALA A 653 8.38 -8.51 -28.23
N ASN A 654 8.90 -8.72 -29.44
CA ASN A 654 8.13 -8.66 -30.68
C ASN A 654 7.37 -7.32 -30.86
N GLY A 655 7.97 -6.20 -30.43
CA GLY A 655 7.40 -4.88 -30.57
C GLY A 655 6.31 -4.52 -29.54
N GLN A 656 6.13 -5.31 -28.46
CA GLN A 656 5.07 -5.13 -27.49
C GLN A 656 5.56 -5.24 -26.05
N TYR A 657 5.00 -4.42 -25.15
CA TYR A 657 5.15 -4.56 -23.74
C TYR A 657 4.15 -5.59 -23.17
N ARG A 658 4.60 -6.36 -22.17
CA ARG A 658 3.77 -7.31 -21.41
C ARG A 658 3.96 -7.10 -19.93
N THR A 659 2.91 -7.28 -19.14
CA THR A 659 2.98 -7.27 -17.68
C THR A 659 3.78 -8.47 -17.17
N GLU A 660 4.61 -8.23 -16.18
CA GLU A 660 5.30 -9.27 -15.40
C GLU A 660 5.12 -9.00 -13.91
N ALA A 661 4.87 -10.04 -13.12
CA ALA A 661 4.84 -9.89 -11.68
C ALA A 661 6.24 -9.45 -11.18
N PHE A 662 6.28 -8.46 -10.30
CA PHE A 662 7.54 -7.99 -9.71
C PHE A 662 8.23 -9.12 -8.94
N GLY A 663 9.54 -9.21 -9.01
CA GLY A 663 10.35 -10.25 -8.36
C GLY A 663 10.48 -11.57 -9.12
N THR A 664 9.81 -11.75 -10.27
CA THR A 664 9.92 -13.01 -11.04
C THR A 664 11.27 -13.17 -11.75
N ARG A 665 11.97 -12.08 -12.03
CA ARG A 665 13.29 -12.08 -12.73
C ARG A 665 14.48 -12.12 -11.81
N SER A 666 14.29 -11.81 -10.52
CA SER A 666 15.38 -11.86 -9.55
C SER A 666 15.39 -13.21 -8.85
N THR A 667 16.58 -13.71 -8.53
CA THR A 667 16.76 -14.78 -7.55
C THR A 667 16.42 -14.30 -6.15
N ASP A 668 16.16 -13.00 -6.01
CA ASP A 668 15.76 -12.33 -4.80
C ASP A 668 14.37 -12.76 -4.36
N VAL A 669 14.16 -12.78 -3.07
CA VAL A 669 12.89 -13.07 -2.40
C VAL A 669 11.96 -11.84 -2.36
N THR A 670 12.39 -10.72 -2.94
CA THR A 670 11.60 -9.51 -3.07
C THR A 670 10.41 -9.73 -3.98
N GLU A 671 9.24 -9.41 -3.50
CA GLU A 671 7.97 -9.58 -4.21
C GLU A 671 7.02 -8.44 -3.87
N ALA A 672 6.12 -8.10 -4.80
CA ALA A 672 5.04 -7.19 -4.53
C ALA A 672 3.95 -7.87 -3.70
N ASN A 673 3.30 -7.12 -2.80
CA ASN A 673 2.15 -7.61 -2.09
C ASN A 673 0.95 -7.78 -3.04
N ALA A 674 0.21 -8.87 -2.87
CA ALA A 674 -0.97 -9.16 -3.68
C ALA A 674 -2.17 -8.28 -3.30
N ALA A 675 -2.23 -7.83 -2.04
CA ALA A 675 -3.26 -6.96 -1.48
C ALA A 675 -2.60 -5.73 -0.85
N GLN A 676 -2.87 -4.55 -1.41
CA GLN A 676 -2.29 -3.29 -0.96
C GLN A 676 -3.38 -2.23 -0.82
N LEU A 677 -3.37 -1.47 0.28
CA LEU A 677 -4.40 -0.49 0.62
C LEU A 677 -4.55 0.57 -0.47
N TRP A 678 -3.47 1.23 -0.85
CA TRP A 678 -3.49 2.27 -1.88
C TRP A 678 -3.74 1.75 -3.30
N SER A 679 -3.66 0.44 -3.55
CA SER A 679 -4.06 -0.18 -4.82
C SER A 679 -5.59 -0.38 -4.92
N THR A 680 -6.34 -0.24 -3.81
CA THR A 680 -7.80 -0.26 -3.80
C THR A 680 -8.44 1.06 -4.24
N THR A 681 -7.65 2.08 -4.50
CA THR A 681 -8.11 3.45 -4.83
C THR A 681 -8.96 3.53 -6.10
N TYR A 682 -8.92 2.53 -6.96
CA TYR A 682 -9.84 2.38 -8.10
C TYR A 682 -11.30 2.12 -7.69
N LEU A 683 -11.59 1.91 -6.42
CA LEU A 683 -12.96 1.94 -5.90
C LEU A 683 -13.61 3.33 -6.02
N ALA A 684 -12.82 4.39 -6.00
CA ALA A 684 -13.26 5.78 -6.15
C ALA A 684 -12.83 6.39 -7.49
N VAL A 685 -11.64 6.06 -7.98
CA VAL A 685 -11.08 6.59 -9.23
C VAL A 685 -11.66 5.85 -10.42
N ARG A 686 -12.37 6.58 -11.31
CA ARG A 686 -13.15 6.01 -12.42
C ARG A 686 -12.88 6.73 -13.71
N ASP A 687 -13.03 6.00 -14.82
CA ASP A 687 -13.05 6.62 -16.15
C ASP A 687 -14.28 7.55 -16.28
N PRO A 688 -14.08 8.85 -16.52
CA PRO A 688 -15.16 9.81 -16.65
C PRO A 688 -16.15 9.51 -17.79
N GLN A 689 -15.72 8.83 -18.85
CA GLN A 689 -16.58 8.43 -19.96
C GLN A 689 -17.61 7.37 -19.54
N LEU A 690 -17.35 6.67 -18.41
CA LEU A 690 -18.18 5.60 -17.88
C LEU A 690 -18.99 6.02 -16.63
N ARG A 691 -18.94 7.30 -16.24
CA ARG A 691 -19.69 7.83 -15.07
C ARG A 691 -21.21 7.70 -15.17
N ALA A 692 -21.77 7.45 -16.36
CA ALA A 692 -23.21 7.26 -16.57
C ALA A 692 -23.73 5.84 -16.27
N GLY A 693 -23.12 5.11 -15.33
CA GLY A 693 -23.62 3.83 -14.80
C GLY A 693 -22.88 2.58 -15.26
N LYS A 694 -21.82 2.71 -16.06
CA LYS A 694 -20.96 1.58 -16.42
C LYS A 694 -19.52 1.82 -15.96
N TYR A 695 -18.89 0.77 -15.45
CA TYR A 695 -17.48 0.80 -15.07
C TYR A 695 -16.61 0.46 -16.27
N TRP A 696 -15.41 1.00 -16.35
CA TRP A 696 -14.50 0.85 -17.49
C TRP A 696 -14.17 -0.62 -17.85
N TRP A 697 -14.19 -1.53 -16.87
CA TRP A 697 -14.01 -2.98 -17.10
C TRP A 697 -15.26 -3.68 -17.65
N GLU A 698 -16.48 -3.16 -17.40
CA GLU A 698 -17.74 -3.74 -17.90
C GLU A 698 -17.92 -3.47 -19.39
N ALA A 699 -17.44 -2.32 -19.88
CA ALA A 699 -17.50 -1.97 -21.29
C ALA A 699 -16.72 -2.94 -22.20
N ARG A 700 -15.69 -3.63 -21.64
CA ARG A 700 -14.91 -4.64 -22.38
C ARG A 700 -15.49 -6.05 -22.31
N ALA A 701 -16.22 -6.38 -21.25
CA ALA A 701 -16.89 -7.70 -21.14
C ALA A 701 -18.08 -7.86 -22.12
N ALA A 702 -18.67 -6.75 -22.57
CA ALA A 702 -19.79 -6.74 -23.51
C ALA A 702 -19.37 -6.70 -24.99
N GLY A 703 -18.10 -6.41 -25.30
CA GLY A 703 -17.57 -6.36 -26.65
C GLY A 703 -16.55 -7.48 -26.87
N GLY A 704 -16.98 -8.58 -27.48
CA GLY A 704 -16.07 -9.55 -28.04
C GLY A 704 -15.11 -8.87 -29.01
N ASP A 705 -13.82 -9.24 -28.94
CA ASP A 705 -12.74 -8.82 -29.84
C ASP A 705 -12.63 -7.30 -30.13
N ALA A 706 -11.98 -6.58 -29.22
CA ALA A 706 -11.45 -5.26 -29.57
C ALA A 706 -10.42 -5.41 -30.71
N PRO A 707 -10.49 -4.61 -31.78
CA PRO A 707 -9.53 -4.70 -32.86
C PRO A 707 -8.11 -4.50 -32.29
N ARG A 708 -7.22 -5.44 -32.60
CA ARG A 708 -5.78 -5.32 -32.38
C ARG A 708 -5.28 -4.11 -33.17
N ARG A 709 -5.30 -2.94 -32.57
CA ARG A 709 -4.62 -1.77 -33.14
C ARG A 709 -3.14 -1.89 -32.81
N GLY A 710 -2.31 -1.89 -33.83
CA GLY A 710 -0.88 -1.74 -33.70
C GLY A 710 -0.58 -0.49 -32.86
N SER A 711 0.14 -0.67 -31.77
CA SER A 711 0.38 0.32 -30.70
C SER A 711 1.12 1.59 -31.16
N THR A 712 1.76 1.57 -32.32
CA THR A 712 2.58 2.67 -32.82
C THR A 712 1.76 3.87 -33.32
N ALA A 713 0.61 3.65 -33.94
CA ALA A 713 -0.17 4.74 -34.52
C ALA A 713 -0.92 5.59 -33.47
N ALA A 714 -1.35 4.98 -32.34
CA ALA A 714 -2.05 5.73 -31.30
C ALA A 714 -1.09 6.56 -30.44
N ALA A 715 0.12 6.01 -30.18
CA ALA A 715 1.18 6.72 -29.47
C ALA A 715 1.78 7.86 -30.33
N GLU A 716 1.91 7.65 -31.64
CA GLU A 716 2.35 8.70 -32.58
C GLU A 716 1.33 9.83 -32.72
N ASN A 717 0.04 9.52 -32.76
CA ASN A 717 -1.01 10.54 -32.80
C ASN A 717 -1.11 11.33 -31.49
N ALA A 718 -0.93 10.70 -30.32
CA ALA A 718 -0.89 11.41 -29.05
C ALA A 718 0.37 12.29 -28.94
N ALA A 719 1.53 11.80 -29.37
CA ALA A 719 2.77 12.58 -29.39
C ALA A 719 2.70 13.74 -30.40
N ASN A 720 2.05 13.56 -31.56
CA ASN A 720 1.89 14.60 -32.57
C ASN A 720 0.85 15.64 -32.15
N GLY A 721 -0.22 15.25 -31.43
CA GLY A 721 -1.18 16.18 -30.85
C GLY A 721 -0.56 17.09 -29.79
N LEU A 722 0.33 16.56 -28.95
CA LEU A 722 1.11 17.30 -27.97
C LEU A 722 2.10 18.30 -28.61
N ASN A 723 2.63 17.99 -29.80
CA ASN A 723 3.53 18.90 -30.53
C ASN A 723 2.77 20.07 -31.23
N ALA A 724 1.51 19.86 -31.66
CA ALA A 724 0.70 20.91 -32.27
C ALA A 724 0.36 22.03 -31.29
N VAL A 725 0.20 21.72 -29.99
CA VAL A 725 -0.05 22.71 -28.94
C VAL A 725 1.16 23.61 -28.68
N LYS A 726 2.40 23.11 -28.89
CA LYS A 726 3.62 23.93 -28.73
C LYS A 726 3.85 24.95 -29.87
N GLY A 727 3.28 24.73 -31.05
CA GLY A 727 3.42 25.63 -32.20
C GLY A 727 2.53 26.89 -32.13
N ALA A 728 1.53 26.90 -31.25
CA ALA A 728 0.61 28.03 -31.09
C ALA A 728 0.96 28.98 -29.92
N ALA A 729 1.98 28.64 -29.12
CA ALA A 729 2.39 29.41 -27.92
C ALA A 729 3.78 30.10 -28.06
N SER A 730 4.35 30.15 -29.28
CA SER A 730 5.58 30.93 -29.56
C SER A 730 5.28 32.19 -30.41
#